data_e121a8bdd7be09846787e979be2488cf
#
_entry.id   e121a8bdd7be09846787e979be2488cf
#
_cell.length_a   1.000
_cell.length_b   1.000
_cell.length_c   1.000
_cell.angle_alpha   90.00
_cell.angle_beta   90.00
_cell.angle_gamma   90.00
#
_symmetry.space_group_name_H-M   'P 1'
#
loop_
_entity.id
_entity.type
_entity.pdbx_description
1 polymer ?
#
loop_
_entity_poly.entity_id
_entity_poly.type
_entity_poly.pdbx_seq_one_letter_code
_entity_poly.pdbx_strand_id
1 'polypeptide(L)'
;MRLRRLLSLVVTAALTAVAGLAFHRVFGFGPIVPVVVVAAVVPTVVSALLAGPKSDRPWPLWISLVITVLASVGTVAVTTLRSALGDGTLPQTLRSGVLSSWKSILTTLLPAPAKPEFLVLVHVVVWLAAFASAELALRTSLRAAPCLPAFGVFGVALLLGVDGPGSNTGLVAASVVLIGVLILVRSGEGANWRPILLGLPVAGALGGMAFLSGPYVPVSADPYNPREQVAAPPPQQRDSVSPLDRVGGWLHNGNQFLFTVAGGGVDDLRLAVLDRFDGVTWSSTAKFTPTGSRIPPSDEAGERRSVTQHITIRDMPGLWLPAADRPRQVKPQSGLGVVVDPDSGTMAAAQPLKPGQTYRIDARVRTWKDISFDDANAAQDAEAQAARQLPNGPGAAKPPVQVAEFRALAQRATAGATSSGMQAAMLAGFLKKYAKYDISAPPGHSYRQLDYFLGEARRGTPEHFATAYALLGRTLGLPTRVKVGFRGGVLTGGERVIRSGDVMVWPEVKFEDLGWVQFDPIPEQARRSKGNTVAAGETQKGLAQAQQNAINQNRGSGPGKFPGVPPVKPATAEDSGIPLWTLPVAGVVLLVLAYLLAVAIMPVLRRRRRRSGPPAARIAGAWHQTLEHLGDVGLATARTLTAHEVARFGATSLGESALAHLRPLADLVNRSRFSGGSPDPRAADAAWEHSDHVGRLVTAKAGRPRRLYRRLHPRSLKRAR
;
A
#
# COMPACT_ATOMS: atom_id res chain seq x y z
N MET A 1 27.55 4.21 35.04
CA MET A 1 26.69 3.11 34.52
C MET A 1 25.25 3.54 34.27
N ARG A 2 24.57 4.31 35.16
CA ARG A 2 23.15 4.71 34.99
C ARG A 2 22.91 5.62 33.80
N LEU A 3 23.72 6.65 33.58
CA LEU A 3 23.57 7.60 32.46
C LEU A 3 23.68 6.91 31.11
N ARG A 4 24.61 6.00 30.93
CA ARG A 4 24.78 5.23 29.67
C ARG A 4 23.60 4.30 29.36
N ARG A 5 22.97 3.71 30.39
CA ARG A 5 21.74 2.92 30.21
C ARG A 5 20.58 3.81 29.77
N LEU A 6 20.41 4.96 30.37
CA LEU A 6 19.39 5.94 30.00
C LEU A 6 19.62 6.45 28.57
N LEU A 7 20.84 6.87 28.23
CA LEU A 7 21.19 7.30 26.89
C LEU A 7 20.94 6.19 25.84
N SER A 8 21.28 4.93 26.15
CA SER A 8 21.00 3.80 25.27
C SER A 8 19.51 3.61 25.02
N LEU A 9 18.66 3.78 26.05
CA LEU A 9 17.19 3.70 25.90
C LEU A 9 16.63 4.88 25.11
N VAL A 10 17.10 6.09 25.35
CA VAL A 10 16.68 7.28 24.59
C VAL A 10 17.04 7.13 23.12
N VAL A 11 18.25 6.69 22.81
CA VAL A 11 18.70 6.50 21.43
C VAL A 11 17.93 5.37 20.73
N THR A 12 17.61 4.27 21.44
CA THR A 12 16.79 3.20 20.86
C THR A 12 15.34 3.64 20.61
N ALA A 13 14.74 4.45 21.52
CA ALA A 13 13.42 5.03 21.31
C ALA A 13 13.43 5.99 20.10
N ALA A 14 14.44 6.84 19.99
CA ALA A 14 14.60 7.74 18.84
C ALA A 14 14.76 6.95 17.52
N LEU A 15 15.57 5.89 17.53
CA LEU A 15 15.78 5.04 16.36
C LEU A 15 14.48 4.34 15.89
N THR A 16 13.71 3.79 16.83
CA THR A 16 12.41 3.17 16.50
C THR A 16 11.38 4.20 16.07
N ALA A 17 11.40 5.41 16.62
CA ALA A 17 10.56 6.51 16.17
C ALA A 17 10.91 6.92 14.74
N VAL A 18 12.19 7.11 14.41
CA VAL A 18 12.65 7.43 13.05
C VAL A 18 12.26 6.33 12.07
N ALA A 19 12.42 5.07 12.45
CA ALA A 19 11.96 3.94 11.63
C ALA A 19 10.44 3.93 11.43
N GLY A 20 9.65 4.26 12.47
CA GLY A 20 8.20 4.40 12.40
C GLY A 20 7.75 5.57 11.51
N LEU A 21 8.52 6.65 11.48
CA LEU A 21 8.23 7.79 10.58
C LEU A 21 8.33 7.42 9.10
N ALA A 22 8.96 6.30 8.71
CA ALA A 22 8.96 5.81 7.34
C ALA A 22 7.55 5.50 6.80
N PHE A 23 6.57 5.28 7.68
CA PHE A 23 5.15 5.20 7.31
C PHE A 23 4.57 6.51 6.76
N HIS A 24 5.35 7.63 6.74
CA HIS A 24 4.89 8.88 6.13
C HIS A 24 4.55 8.72 4.65
N ARG A 25 5.19 7.77 3.96
CA ARG A 25 4.85 7.43 2.57
C ARG A 25 3.47 6.78 2.46
N VAL A 26 2.98 6.16 3.54
CA VAL A 26 1.65 5.53 3.56
C VAL A 26 0.56 6.53 3.94
N PHE A 27 0.78 7.39 4.97
CA PHE A 27 -0.26 8.24 5.55
C PHE A 27 0.04 9.74 5.54
N GLY A 28 1.26 10.17 5.17
CA GLY A 28 1.76 11.50 5.42
C GLY A 28 2.29 11.69 6.84
N PHE A 29 3.03 12.79 7.10
CA PHE A 29 3.65 13.03 8.44
C PHE A 29 2.62 13.39 9.52
N GLY A 30 1.62 14.23 9.21
CA GLY A 30 0.69 14.76 10.20
C GLY A 30 0.03 13.68 11.07
N PRO A 31 -0.65 12.69 10.49
CA PRO A 31 -1.37 11.68 11.26
C PRO A 31 -0.49 10.70 12.01
N ILE A 32 0.74 10.41 11.50
CA ILE A 32 1.57 9.34 12.08
C ILE A 32 2.50 9.80 13.19
N VAL A 33 2.93 11.08 13.19
CA VAL A 33 3.88 11.58 14.18
C VAL A 33 3.42 11.32 15.63
N PRO A 34 2.19 11.69 16.04
CA PRO A 34 1.75 11.44 17.40
C PRO A 34 1.67 9.96 17.74
N VAL A 35 1.22 9.11 16.80
CA VAL A 35 1.12 7.66 16.99
C VAL A 35 2.48 7.03 17.16
N VAL A 36 3.45 7.39 16.31
CA VAL A 36 4.82 6.88 16.35
C VAL A 36 5.56 7.31 17.62
N VAL A 37 5.42 8.58 18.02
CA VAL A 37 6.07 9.09 19.25
C VAL A 37 5.54 8.33 20.46
N VAL A 38 4.24 8.20 20.64
CA VAL A 38 3.65 7.45 21.74
C VAL A 38 4.09 5.98 21.70
N ALA A 39 4.04 5.34 20.54
CA ALA A 39 4.41 3.93 20.37
C ALA A 39 5.91 3.65 20.58
N ALA A 40 6.79 4.62 20.37
CA ALA A 40 8.23 4.48 20.64
C ALA A 40 8.62 4.80 22.08
N VAL A 41 8.01 5.82 22.68
CA VAL A 41 8.40 6.33 24.01
C VAL A 41 7.80 5.48 25.13
N VAL A 42 6.49 5.22 25.10
CA VAL A 42 5.80 4.57 26.23
C VAL A 42 6.37 3.19 26.57
N PRO A 43 6.54 2.24 25.60
CA PRO A 43 7.11 0.93 25.94
C PRO A 43 8.55 1.01 26.41
N THR A 44 9.32 1.98 25.91
CA THR A 44 10.70 2.20 26.39
C THR A 44 10.71 2.68 27.83
N VAL A 45 9.81 3.60 28.21
CA VAL A 45 9.67 4.07 29.60
C VAL A 45 9.18 2.94 30.50
N VAL A 46 8.19 2.15 30.08
CA VAL A 46 7.71 0.99 30.84
C VAL A 46 8.85 0.00 31.08
N SER A 47 9.63 -0.36 30.05
CA SER A 47 10.79 -1.25 30.22
C SER A 47 11.85 -0.66 31.13
N ALA A 48 12.08 0.66 31.07
CA ALA A 48 13.02 1.37 31.97
C ALA A 48 12.58 1.31 33.43
N LEU A 49 11.30 1.53 33.71
CA LEU A 49 10.72 1.49 35.06
C LEU A 49 10.76 0.07 35.63
N LEU A 50 10.43 -0.93 34.85
CA LEU A 50 10.46 -2.34 35.27
C LEU A 50 11.88 -2.88 35.44
N ALA A 51 12.87 -2.27 34.79
CA ALA A 51 14.27 -2.60 35.03
C ALA A 51 14.78 -2.16 36.41
N GLY A 52 14.12 -1.19 37.05
CA GLY A 52 14.39 -0.69 38.39
C GLY A 52 15.74 0.05 38.54
N PRO A 53 15.81 1.10 39.33
CA PRO A 53 17.05 1.88 39.50
C PRO A 53 18.09 1.19 40.39
N LYS A 54 17.70 0.26 41.28
CA LYS A 54 18.55 -0.40 42.28
C LYS A 54 18.71 -1.91 42.06
N SER A 55 17.92 -2.52 41.16
CA SER A 55 17.94 -3.98 40.94
C SER A 55 18.91 -4.37 39.83
N ASP A 56 19.91 -5.18 40.15
CA ASP A 56 20.79 -5.82 39.16
C ASP A 56 20.06 -6.87 38.30
N ARG A 57 18.80 -7.14 38.59
CA ARG A 57 17.95 -8.12 37.87
C ARG A 57 16.68 -7.45 37.38
N PRO A 58 16.52 -7.22 36.06
CA PRO A 58 15.24 -6.77 35.50
C PRO A 58 14.16 -7.84 35.76
N TRP A 59 12.91 -7.40 35.89
CA TRP A 59 11.76 -8.29 36.05
C TRP A 59 11.73 -9.37 34.96
N PRO A 60 11.13 -10.54 35.20
CA PRO A 60 10.99 -11.57 34.18
C PRO A 60 10.36 -11.02 32.89
N LEU A 61 10.88 -11.45 31.74
CA LEU A 61 10.45 -10.90 30.43
C LEU A 61 8.93 -11.02 30.21
N TRP A 62 8.30 -12.10 30.68
CA TRP A 62 6.87 -12.31 30.53
C TRP A 62 6.03 -11.26 31.29
N ILE A 63 6.46 -10.79 32.47
CA ILE A 63 5.78 -9.73 33.21
C ILE A 63 5.92 -8.41 32.46
N SER A 64 7.13 -8.08 31.99
CA SER A 64 7.35 -6.88 31.16
C SER A 64 6.49 -6.91 29.91
N LEU A 65 6.34 -8.07 29.27
CA LEU A 65 5.51 -8.26 28.08
C LEU A 65 4.03 -8.02 28.41
N VAL A 66 3.49 -8.62 29.47
CA VAL A 66 2.09 -8.46 29.85
C VAL A 66 1.76 -7.00 30.15
N ILE A 67 2.58 -6.33 30.97
CA ILE A 67 2.38 -4.93 31.33
C ILE A 67 2.45 -4.05 30.07
N THR A 68 3.40 -4.30 29.19
CA THR A 68 3.57 -3.54 27.94
C THR A 68 2.40 -3.74 26.99
N VAL A 69 1.85 -4.96 26.87
CA VAL A 69 0.67 -5.23 26.04
C VAL A 69 -0.55 -4.51 26.60
N LEU A 70 -0.78 -4.56 27.92
CA LEU A 70 -1.88 -3.83 28.55
C LEU A 70 -1.74 -2.31 28.36
N ALA A 71 -0.51 -1.77 28.51
CA ALA A 71 -0.24 -0.37 28.24
C ALA A 71 -0.46 -0.01 26.75
N SER A 72 -0.14 -0.91 25.81
CA SER A 72 -0.42 -0.70 24.38
C SER A 72 -1.91 -0.58 24.11
N VAL A 73 -2.72 -1.53 24.62
CA VAL A 73 -4.18 -1.49 24.45
C VAL A 73 -4.75 -0.21 25.07
N GLY A 74 -4.32 0.17 26.28
CA GLY A 74 -4.76 1.39 26.93
C GLY A 74 -4.41 2.66 26.14
N THR A 75 -3.18 2.77 25.65
CA THR A 75 -2.74 3.93 24.87
C THR A 75 -3.45 4.03 23.51
N VAL A 76 -3.62 2.91 22.79
CA VAL A 76 -4.39 2.87 21.54
C VAL A 76 -5.84 3.30 21.77
N ALA A 77 -6.48 2.78 22.82
CA ALA A 77 -7.86 3.10 23.14
C ALA A 77 -8.06 4.61 23.39
N VAL A 78 -7.14 5.23 24.13
CA VAL A 78 -7.27 6.66 24.53
C VAL A 78 -6.82 7.59 23.40
N THR A 79 -5.83 7.21 22.58
CA THR A 79 -5.25 8.09 21.56
C THR A 79 -5.87 7.90 20.19
N THR A 80 -5.80 6.68 19.66
CA THR A 80 -6.15 6.37 18.25
C THR A 80 -7.62 5.99 18.09
N LEU A 81 -8.20 5.28 19.10
CA LEU A 81 -9.54 4.72 19.04
C LEU A 81 -10.52 5.44 19.98
N ARG A 82 -10.28 6.70 20.29
CA ARG A 82 -11.14 7.47 21.21
C ARG A 82 -12.61 7.52 20.78
N SER A 83 -12.88 7.62 19.47
CA SER A 83 -14.23 7.55 18.90
C SER A 83 -14.86 6.17 19.09
N ALA A 84 -14.11 5.09 18.84
CA ALA A 84 -14.59 3.72 19.02
C ALA A 84 -14.85 3.33 20.48
N LEU A 85 -14.20 4.03 21.43
CA LEU A 85 -14.48 3.91 22.88
C LEU A 85 -15.88 4.45 23.21
N GLY A 86 -16.29 5.59 22.62
CA GLY A 86 -17.61 6.17 22.79
C GLY A 86 -18.73 5.33 22.17
N ASP A 87 -18.44 4.69 21.02
CA ASP A 87 -19.42 3.91 20.25
C ASP A 87 -19.50 2.42 20.67
N GLY A 88 -18.72 1.97 21.64
CA GLY A 88 -18.68 0.57 22.10
C GLY A 88 -18.09 -0.44 21.09
N THR A 89 -17.50 0.02 19.99
CA THR A 89 -16.95 -0.81 18.90
C THR A 89 -15.46 -1.15 19.05
N LEU A 90 -14.85 -0.79 20.20
CA LEU A 90 -13.43 -0.94 20.46
C LEU A 90 -12.84 -2.33 20.17
N PRO A 91 -13.45 -3.47 20.63
CA PRO A 91 -12.88 -4.79 20.40
C PRO A 91 -12.86 -5.17 18.92
N GLN A 92 -13.90 -4.80 18.18
CA GLN A 92 -14.01 -5.07 16.75
C GLN A 92 -12.98 -4.26 15.96
N THR A 93 -12.81 -2.97 16.29
CA THR A 93 -11.87 -2.06 15.66
C THR A 93 -10.42 -2.44 15.96
N LEU A 94 -10.11 -2.90 17.17
CA LEU A 94 -8.81 -3.46 17.51
C LEU A 94 -8.51 -4.74 16.71
N ARG A 95 -9.48 -5.66 16.65
CA ARG A 95 -9.33 -6.90 15.90
C ARG A 95 -9.12 -6.64 14.40
N SER A 96 -9.91 -5.79 13.79
CA SER A 96 -9.76 -5.41 12.39
C SER A 96 -8.45 -4.65 12.16
N GLY A 97 -8.06 -3.77 13.08
CA GLY A 97 -6.80 -3.03 13.04
C GLY A 97 -5.56 -3.93 13.01
N VAL A 98 -5.55 -5.01 13.78
CA VAL A 98 -4.41 -5.93 13.83
C VAL A 98 -4.44 -6.96 12.69
N LEU A 99 -5.62 -7.52 12.37
CA LEU A 99 -5.70 -8.69 11.49
C LEU A 99 -5.91 -8.32 10.01
N SER A 100 -6.64 -7.26 9.69
CA SER A 100 -7.06 -6.93 8.31
C SER A 100 -6.51 -5.62 7.77
N SER A 101 -6.00 -4.72 8.62
CA SER A 101 -5.53 -3.38 8.20
C SER A 101 -4.42 -3.42 7.17
N TRP A 102 -3.47 -4.35 7.30
CA TRP A 102 -2.39 -4.50 6.32
C TRP A 102 -2.93 -4.76 4.90
N LYS A 103 -3.95 -5.65 4.78
CA LYS A 103 -4.60 -5.95 3.51
C LYS A 103 -5.34 -4.72 2.97
N SER A 104 -6.07 -4.02 3.83
CA SER A 104 -6.78 -2.80 3.45
C SER A 104 -5.85 -1.67 3.04
N ILE A 105 -4.67 -1.54 3.67
CA ILE A 105 -3.65 -0.56 3.29
C ILE A 105 -3.06 -0.91 1.91
N LEU A 106 -2.79 -2.18 1.63
CA LEU A 106 -2.28 -2.62 0.32
C LEU A 106 -3.29 -2.41 -0.81
N THR A 107 -4.59 -2.47 -0.52
CA THR A 107 -5.67 -2.23 -1.50
C THR A 107 -6.14 -0.78 -1.56
N THR A 108 -5.49 0.15 -0.84
CA THR A 108 -5.82 1.58 -0.81
C THR A 108 -4.76 2.37 -1.56
N LEU A 109 -5.16 3.36 -2.36
CA LEU A 109 -4.24 4.28 -3.04
C LEU A 109 -3.52 5.17 -2.02
N LEU A 110 -2.20 5.36 -2.21
CA LEU A 110 -1.38 6.17 -1.31
C LEU A 110 -1.42 7.67 -1.69
N PRO A 111 -1.44 8.56 -0.68
CA PRO A 111 -1.48 8.28 0.75
C PRO A 111 -2.83 7.72 1.20
N ALA A 112 -2.81 6.69 2.04
CA ALA A 112 -4.02 6.10 2.61
C ALA A 112 -4.73 7.07 3.58
N PRO A 113 -6.06 7.00 3.70
CA PRO A 113 -6.77 7.79 4.72
C PRO A 113 -6.33 7.36 6.12
N ALA A 114 -6.13 8.34 7.00
CA ALA A 114 -5.70 8.09 8.38
C ALA A 114 -6.87 7.55 9.24
N LYS A 115 -7.44 6.42 8.84
CA LYS A 115 -8.49 5.75 9.63
C LYS A 115 -7.91 5.17 10.91
N PRO A 116 -8.65 5.20 12.03
CA PRO A 116 -8.20 4.66 13.30
C PRO A 116 -7.69 3.21 13.20
N GLU A 117 -8.38 2.36 12.44
CA GLU A 117 -8.02 0.95 12.19
C GLU A 117 -6.64 0.79 11.54
N PHE A 118 -6.28 1.66 10.60
CA PHE A 118 -4.98 1.62 9.91
C PHE A 118 -3.86 2.10 10.82
N LEU A 119 -4.12 3.10 11.64
CA LEU A 119 -3.13 3.65 12.58
C LEU A 119 -2.82 2.67 13.73
N VAL A 120 -3.76 1.77 14.08
CA VAL A 120 -3.51 0.68 15.03
C VAL A 120 -2.37 -0.23 14.55
N LEU A 121 -2.30 -0.57 13.27
CA LEU A 121 -1.21 -1.38 12.73
C LEU A 121 0.14 -0.70 12.92
N VAL A 122 0.25 0.59 12.60
CA VAL A 122 1.48 1.37 12.79
C VAL A 122 1.87 1.39 14.26
N HIS A 123 0.89 1.67 15.16
CA HIS A 123 1.11 1.66 16.59
C HIS A 123 1.66 0.32 17.07
N VAL A 124 1.03 -0.80 16.73
CA VAL A 124 1.43 -2.13 17.18
C VAL A 124 2.84 -2.49 16.69
N VAL A 125 3.14 -2.23 15.41
CA VAL A 125 4.45 -2.55 14.82
C VAL A 125 5.57 -1.74 15.48
N VAL A 126 5.37 -0.44 15.64
CA VAL A 126 6.37 0.45 16.29
C VAL A 126 6.50 0.13 17.78
N TRP A 127 5.38 -0.15 18.48
CA TRP A 127 5.36 -0.50 19.89
C TRP A 127 6.14 -1.78 20.19
N LEU A 128 5.87 -2.84 19.43
CA LEU A 128 6.57 -4.11 19.61
C LEU A 128 8.08 -3.96 19.34
N ALA A 129 8.43 -3.19 18.34
CA ALA A 129 9.84 -2.93 18.02
C ALA A 129 10.52 -2.09 19.12
N ALA A 130 9.86 -1.05 19.63
CA ALA A 130 10.41 -0.22 20.70
C ALA A 130 10.59 -1.02 22.01
N PHE A 131 9.59 -1.85 22.35
CA PHE A 131 9.70 -2.78 23.47
C PHE A 131 10.86 -3.77 23.28
N ALA A 132 10.95 -4.42 22.11
CA ALA A 132 12.02 -5.37 21.83
C ALA A 132 13.41 -4.68 21.85
N SER A 133 13.52 -3.48 21.28
CA SER A 133 14.76 -2.69 21.30
C SER A 133 15.18 -2.32 22.73
N ALA A 134 14.23 -1.89 23.56
CA ALA A 134 14.47 -1.55 24.97
C ALA A 134 14.91 -2.79 25.77
N GLU A 135 14.21 -3.92 25.64
CA GLU A 135 14.57 -5.16 26.33
C GLU A 135 15.92 -5.72 25.87
N LEU A 136 16.25 -5.62 24.56
CA LEU A 136 17.58 -5.96 24.05
C LEU A 136 18.65 -5.02 24.59
N ALA A 137 18.36 -3.73 24.71
CA ALA A 137 19.28 -2.76 25.31
C ALA A 137 19.58 -3.05 26.79
N LEU A 138 18.55 -3.47 27.54
CA LEU A 138 18.64 -3.74 28.98
C LEU A 138 19.24 -5.11 29.29
N ARG A 139 18.97 -6.14 28.47
CA ARG A 139 19.29 -7.54 28.78
C ARG A 139 20.49 -8.09 28.03
N THR A 140 20.94 -7.45 26.95
CA THR A 140 22.06 -7.94 26.16
C THR A 140 23.26 -7.00 26.21
N SER A 141 24.45 -7.57 26.02
CA SER A 141 25.68 -6.78 25.89
C SER A 141 26.11 -6.54 24.45
N LEU A 142 25.31 -7.06 23.49
CA LEU A 142 25.57 -6.87 22.07
C LEU A 142 25.32 -5.40 21.70
N ARG A 143 26.33 -4.74 21.14
CA ARG A 143 26.28 -3.30 20.86
C ARG A 143 25.18 -2.93 19.86
N ALA A 144 25.00 -3.72 18.80
CA ALA A 144 24.08 -3.45 17.71
C ALA A 144 22.71 -4.18 17.82
N ALA A 145 22.55 -5.16 18.72
CA ALA A 145 21.31 -5.94 18.82
C ALA A 145 20.04 -5.08 19.01
N PRO A 146 20.06 -3.97 19.78
CA PRO A 146 18.88 -3.14 19.93
C PRO A 146 18.44 -2.40 18.66
N CYS A 147 19.25 -2.37 17.60
CA CYS A 147 18.88 -1.77 16.33
C CYS A 147 18.00 -2.68 15.48
N LEU A 148 18.05 -4.01 15.66
CA LEU A 148 17.40 -4.97 14.80
C LEU A 148 15.87 -4.78 14.67
N PRO A 149 15.12 -4.55 15.77
CA PRO A 149 13.67 -4.35 15.64
C PRO A 149 13.31 -3.09 14.84
N ALA A 150 14.11 -2.03 14.90
CA ALA A 150 13.89 -0.81 14.11
C ALA A 150 14.04 -1.07 12.61
N PHE A 151 14.98 -1.92 12.19
CA PHE A 151 15.07 -2.36 10.79
C PHE A 151 13.82 -3.11 10.34
N GLY A 152 13.23 -3.94 11.22
CA GLY A 152 11.96 -4.61 10.93
C GLY A 152 10.82 -3.63 10.67
N VAL A 153 10.68 -2.58 11.50
CA VAL A 153 9.70 -1.51 11.29
C VAL A 153 9.91 -0.81 9.96
N PHE A 154 11.17 -0.45 9.68
CA PHE A 154 11.52 0.23 8.43
C PHE A 154 11.19 -0.63 7.20
N GLY A 155 11.49 -1.94 7.26
CA GLY A 155 11.15 -2.90 6.21
C GLY A 155 9.64 -3.00 5.97
N VAL A 156 8.83 -3.10 7.03
CA VAL A 156 7.37 -3.13 6.91
C VAL A 156 6.85 -1.81 6.31
N ALA A 157 7.40 -0.67 6.74
CA ALA A 157 7.01 0.64 6.20
C ALA A 157 7.36 0.77 4.71
N LEU A 158 8.51 0.25 4.27
CA LEU A 158 8.89 0.21 2.85
C LEU A 158 7.93 -0.66 2.04
N LEU A 159 7.62 -1.88 2.49
CA LEU A 159 6.72 -2.80 1.80
C LEU A 159 5.31 -2.22 1.62
N LEU A 160 4.77 -1.57 2.65
CA LEU A 160 3.44 -0.97 2.58
C LEU A 160 3.43 0.36 1.81
N GLY A 161 4.57 1.05 1.72
CA GLY A 161 4.73 2.37 1.10
C GLY A 161 5.43 2.37 -0.26
N VAL A 162 5.48 1.24 -1.01
CA VAL A 162 6.21 1.14 -2.29
C VAL A 162 5.84 2.28 -3.24
N ASP A 163 4.55 2.51 -3.49
CA ASP A 163 4.04 3.54 -4.41
C ASP A 163 3.74 4.88 -3.71
N GLY A 164 4.16 5.02 -2.45
CA GLY A 164 3.87 6.21 -1.65
C GLY A 164 4.70 7.43 -2.06
N PRO A 165 4.15 8.64 -1.91
CA PRO A 165 4.85 9.88 -2.23
C PRO A 165 5.99 10.17 -1.25
N GLY A 166 7.02 10.85 -1.74
CA GLY A 166 8.15 11.29 -0.93
C GLY A 166 9.32 10.32 -0.88
N SER A 167 10.36 10.68 -0.13
CA SER A 167 11.63 9.94 -0.02
C SER A 167 11.98 9.65 1.44
N ASN A 168 12.51 8.47 1.70
CA ASN A 168 13.00 8.05 3.01
C ASN A 168 14.50 8.37 3.24
N THR A 169 15.19 9.04 2.32
CA THR A 169 16.64 9.28 2.39
C THR A 169 17.07 9.99 3.68
N GLY A 170 16.32 11.01 4.10
CA GLY A 170 16.58 11.70 5.37
C GLY A 170 16.40 10.80 6.60
N LEU A 171 15.40 9.92 6.61
CA LEU A 171 15.16 8.97 7.69
C LEU A 171 16.23 7.87 7.75
N VAL A 172 16.72 7.43 6.59
CA VAL A 172 17.85 6.50 6.50
C VAL A 172 19.11 7.14 7.08
N ALA A 173 19.43 8.38 6.66
CA ALA A 173 20.58 9.12 7.19
C ALA A 173 20.48 9.30 8.71
N ALA A 174 19.34 9.72 9.24
CA ALA A 174 19.08 9.84 10.67
C ALA A 174 19.25 8.49 11.41
N SER A 175 18.77 7.40 10.81
CA SER A 175 18.91 6.05 11.37
C SER A 175 20.39 5.63 11.47
N VAL A 176 21.19 5.89 10.44
CA VAL A 176 22.64 5.60 10.42
C VAL A 176 23.35 6.37 11.54
N VAL A 177 23.05 7.65 11.70
CA VAL A 177 23.62 8.47 12.80
C VAL A 177 23.22 7.90 14.16
N LEU A 178 21.94 7.60 14.39
CA LEU A 178 21.46 7.05 15.66
C LEU A 178 22.06 5.67 15.98
N ILE A 179 22.27 4.82 14.99
CA ILE A 179 22.97 3.55 15.14
C ILE A 179 24.42 3.76 15.57
N GLY A 180 25.12 4.71 14.93
CA GLY A 180 26.47 5.09 15.31
C GLY A 180 26.56 5.60 16.77
N VAL A 181 25.65 6.49 17.16
CA VAL A 181 25.53 6.99 18.54
C VAL A 181 25.23 5.85 19.51
N LEU A 182 24.32 4.93 19.17
CA LEU A 182 24.00 3.80 20.04
C LEU A 182 25.22 2.88 20.27
N ILE A 183 25.97 2.59 19.22
CA ILE A 183 27.19 1.78 19.30
C ILE A 183 28.23 2.48 20.18
N LEU A 184 28.40 3.79 20.04
CA LEU A 184 29.29 4.61 20.88
C LEU A 184 28.91 4.55 22.38
N VAL A 185 27.65 4.86 22.69
CA VAL A 185 27.11 4.84 24.05
C VAL A 185 27.30 3.46 24.70
N ARG A 186 27.19 2.36 23.92
CA ARG A 186 27.33 0.99 24.41
C ARG A 186 28.76 0.44 24.39
N SER A 187 29.74 1.17 23.85
CA SER A 187 31.12 0.71 23.72
C SER A 187 31.94 0.81 25.02
N GLY A 188 31.52 1.61 25.99
CA GLY A 188 32.21 1.71 27.31
C GLY A 188 33.39 2.71 27.36
N GLU A 189 33.99 2.87 28.52
CA GLU A 189 35.23 3.66 28.72
C GLU A 189 36.40 2.92 28.08
N GLY A 190 37.22 3.64 27.31
CA GLY A 190 38.34 3.06 26.56
C GLY A 190 38.00 2.63 25.13
N ALA A 191 36.76 2.83 24.67
CA ALA A 191 36.44 2.57 23.25
C ALA A 191 37.18 3.59 22.37
N ASN A 192 38.05 3.08 21.51
CA ASN A 192 38.62 3.88 20.42
C ASN A 192 37.47 4.42 19.55
N TRP A 193 37.23 5.73 19.59
CA TRP A 193 36.21 6.40 18.76
C TRP A 193 36.67 6.52 17.30
N ARG A 194 38.00 6.35 17.05
CA ARG A 194 38.60 6.41 15.71
C ARG A 194 37.95 5.49 14.67
N PRO A 195 37.69 4.18 14.94
CA PRO A 195 37.07 3.33 13.92
C PRO A 195 35.62 3.70 13.61
N ILE A 196 34.92 4.39 14.52
CA ILE A 196 33.55 4.86 14.27
C ILE A 196 33.54 6.14 13.45
N LEU A 197 34.49 7.06 13.70
CA LEU A 197 34.70 8.24 12.87
C LEU A 197 35.18 7.90 11.47
N LEU A 198 35.96 6.83 11.31
CA LEU A 198 36.36 6.32 10.00
C LEU A 198 35.25 5.48 9.33
N GLY A 199 34.42 4.80 10.12
CA GLY A 199 33.30 3.99 9.63
C GLY A 199 32.11 4.82 9.10
N LEU A 200 31.85 6.00 9.68
CA LEU A 200 30.79 6.90 9.22
C LEU A 200 30.99 7.41 7.78
N PRO A 201 32.17 7.94 7.41
CA PRO A 201 32.46 8.32 6.02
C PRO A 201 32.42 7.13 5.07
N VAL A 202 32.91 5.96 5.49
CA VAL A 202 32.85 4.72 4.68
C VAL A 202 31.42 4.27 4.49
N ALA A 203 30.59 4.26 5.52
CA ALA A 203 29.16 3.95 5.42
C ALA A 203 28.42 4.98 4.54
N GLY A 204 28.78 6.27 4.67
CA GLY A 204 28.29 7.35 3.82
C GLY A 204 28.73 7.19 2.36
N ALA A 205 29.99 6.83 2.13
CA ALA A 205 30.50 6.57 0.79
C ALA A 205 29.86 5.33 0.14
N LEU A 206 29.69 4.24 0.89
CA LEU A 206 28.99 3.04 0.42
C LEU A 206 27.50 3.31 0.14
N GLY A 207 26.83 4.08 1.00
CA GLY A 207 25.45 4.51 0.78
C GLY A 207 25.32 5.45 -0.41
N GLY A 208 26.25 6.39 -0.58
CA GLY A 208 26.33 7.25 -1.76
C GLY A 208 26.63 6.48 -3.04
N MET A 209 27.55 5.51 -2.99
CA MET A 209 27.84 4.64 -4.10
C MET A 209 26.65 3.74 -4.47
N ALA A 210 25.95 3.17 -3.49
CA ALA A 210 24.71 2.41 -3.69
C ALA A 210 23.59 3.28 -4.29
N PHE A 211 23.48 4.54 -3.86
CA PHE A 211 22.54 5.51 -4.42
C PHE A 211 22.87 5.87 -5.87
N LEU A 212 24.14 6.09 -6.18
CA LEU A 212 24.60 6.44 -7.54
C LEU A 212 24.58 5.24 -8.49
N SER A 213 24.94 4.05 -7.99
CA SER A 213 24.96 2.83 -8.80
C SER A 213 23.60 2.11 -8.87
N GLY A 214 22.66 2.43 -7.97
CA GLY A 214 21.34 1.82 -7.92
C GLY A 214 20.62 1.76 -9.27
N PRO A 215 20.58 2.85 -10.06
CA PRO A 215 19.96 2.86 -11.38
C PRO A 215 20.65 1.96 -12.42
N TYR A 216 21.93 1.60 -12.20
CA TYR A 216 22.74 0.81 -13.14
C TYR A 216 22.85 -0.67 -12.73
N VAL A 217 22.39 -1.02 -11.53
CA VAL A 217 22.36 -2.43 -11.12
C VAL A 217 21.12 -3.06 -11.74
N PRO A 218 21.25 -4.15 -12.54
CA PRO A 218 20.11 -4.85 -13.11
C PRO A 218 19.40 -5.68 -12.03
N VAL A 219 18.82 -4.99 -11.06
CA VAL A 219 17.79 -5.55 -10.21
C VAL A 219 16.51 -5.47 -11.02
N SER A 220 15.80 -6.58 -11.19
CA SER A 220 14.64 -6.78 -12.06
C SER A 220 13.89 -5.49 -12.42
N ALA A 221 13.61 -5.26 -13.70
CA ALA A 221 12.91 -4.08 -14.21
C ALA A 221 11.57 -3.82 -13.44
N ASP A 222 11.00 -4.87 -12.86
CA ASP A 222 9.79 -4.82 -12.02
C ASP A 222 10.15 -5.12 -10.56
N PRO A 223 10.29 -4.10 -9.68
CA PRO A 223 10.48 -4.31 -8.25
C PRO A 223 9.25 -5.01 -7.68
N TYR A 224 9.49 -5.98 -6.79
CA TYR A 224 8.42 -6.69 -6.08
C TYR A 224 7.44 -5.71 -5.43
N ASN A 225 6.21 -5.68 -5.91
CA ASN A 225 5.14 -4.86 -5.39
C ASN A 225 4.08 -5.73 -4.70
N PRO A 226 4.02 -5.77 -3.37
CA PRO A 226 3.05 -6.58 -2.65
C PRO A 226 1.60 -6.16 -2.92
N ARG A 227 1.36 -4.95 -3.46
CA ARG A 227 0.03 -4.45 -3.81
C ARG A 227 -0.59 -5.19 -4.99
N GLU A 228 0.21 -5.64 -5.94
CA GLU A 228 -0.24 -6.38 -7.12
C GLU A 228 -0.73 -7.79 -6.77
N GLN A 229 -0.22 -8.34 -5.65
CA GLN A 229 -0.58 -9.68 -5.21
C GLN A 229 -1.82 -9.72 -4.30
N VAL A 230 -2.27 -8.58 -3.80
CA VAL A 230 -3.49 -8.51 -3.00
C VAL A 230 -4.66 -8.18 -3.91
N ALA A 231 -5.49 -9.19 -4.21
CA ALA A 231 -6.75 -8.95 -4.90
C ALA A 231 -7.56 -7.91 -4.10
N ALA A 232 -7.89 -6.79 -4.74
CA ALA A 232 -8.84 -5.85 -4.16
C ALA A 232 -10.12 -6.64 -3.81
N PRO A 233 -10.74 -6.38 -2.66
CA PRO A 233 -12.03 -6.97 -2.36
C PRO A 233 -12.95 -6.69 -3.57
N PRO A 234 -13.76 -7.67 -4.01
CA PRO A 234 -14.64 -7.47 -5.14
C PRO A 234 -15.41 -6.17 -4.92
N PRO A 235 -15.50 -5.30 -5.94
CA PRO A 235 -16.23 -4.06 -5.81
C PRO A 235 -17.62 -4.42 -5.31
N GLN A 236 -17.96 -3.96 -4.12
CA GLN A 236 -19.32 -4.13 -3.65
C GLN A 236 -20.17 -3.31 -4.62
N GLN A 237 -20.93 -3.96 -5.46
CA GLN A 237 -21.99 -3.34 -6.23
C GLN A 237 -23.02 -2.81 -5.24
N ARG A 238 -22.74 -1.61 -4.71
CA ARG A 238 -23.57 -0.98 -3.69
C ARG A 238 -24.72 -0.18 -4.30
N ASP A 239 -24.63 0.11 -5.60
CA ASP A 239 -25.70 0.77 -6.35
C ASP A 239 -26.16 -0.20 -7.43
N SER A 240 -27.31 -0.82 -7.23
CA SER A 240 -27.95 -1.71 -8.19
C SER A 240 -28.50 -0.97 -9.42
N VAL A 241 -28.56 0.37 -9.38
CA VAL A 241 -29.12 1.21 -10.42
C VAL A 241 -28.00 1.88 -11.20
N SER A 242 -27.88 1.57 -12.49
CA SER A 242 -26.95 2.26 -13.40
C SER A 242 -27.26 3.77 -13.40
N PRO A 243 -26.22 4.65 -13.37
CA PRO A 243 -26.46 6.08 -13.56
C PRO A 243 -27.20 6.42 -14.84
N LEU A 244 -27.08 5.58 -15.87
CA LEU A 244 -27.79 5.74 -17.13
C LEU A 244 -29.31 5.59 -16.96
N ASP A 245 -29.77 4.66 -16.13
CA ASP A 245 -31.20 4.42 -15.87
C ASP A 245 -31.87 5.62 -15.16
N ARG A 246 -31.08 6.46 -14.50
CA ARG A 246 -31.58 7.68 -13.84
C ARG A 246 -31.77 8.87 -14.81
N VAL A 247 -31.13 8.84 -15.97
CA VAL A 247 -31.11 9.96 -16.92
C VAL A 247 -32.52 10.34 -17.34
N GLY A 248 -33.36 9.38 -17.71
CA GLY A 248 -34.76 9.63 -18.07
C GLY A 248 -35.53 10.33 -16.95
N GLY A 249 -35.43 9.83 -15.71
CA GLY A 249 -36.08 10.42 -14.54
C GLY A 249 -35.58 11.86 -14.22
N TRP A 250 -34.28 12.08 -14.33
CA TRP A 250 -33.70 13.41 -14.14
C TRP A 250 -34.14 14.44 -15.21
N LEU A 251 -34.24 14.01 -16.46
CA LEU A 251 -34.72 14.87 -17.53
C LEU A 251 -36.19 15.24 -17.36
N HIS A 252 -37.05 14.31 -16.91
CA HIS A 252 -38.44 14.59 -16.62
C HIS A 252 -38.62 15.53 -15.42
N ASN A 253 -37.84 15.35 -14.34
CA ASN A 253 -37.84 16.20 -13.17
C ASN A 253 -36.65 17.17 -13.19
N GLY A 254 -36.51 17.95 -14.26
CA GLY A 254 -35.32 18.74 -14.59
C GLY A 254 -34.94 19.85 -13.58
N ASN A 255 -35.75 20.13 -12.57
CA ASN A 255 -35.52 21.22 -11.60
C ASN A 255 -34.91 20.78 -10.25
N GLN A 256 -34.70 19.48 -10.02
CA GLN A 256 -34.08 19.00 -8.78
C GLN A 256 -32.66 19.56 -8.63
N PHE A 257 -32.37 20.16 -7.47
CA PHE A 257 -31.07 20.78 -7.18
C PHE A 257 -30.10 19.73 -6.68
N LEU A 258 -29.18 19.27 -7.54
CA LEU A 258 -28.29 18.14 -7.22
C LEU A 258 -27.04 18.56 -6.43
N PHE A 259 -26.32 19.57 -6.91
CA PHE A 259 -25.07 20.04 -6.27
C PHE A 259 -24.65 21.40 -6.81
N THR A 260 -23.68 22.07 -6.13
CA THR A 260 -23.01 23.27 -6.63
C THR A 260 -21.54 23.03 -6.91
N VAL A 261 -20.99 23.81 -7.83
CA VAL A 261 -19.57 23.80 -8.19
C VAL A 261 -19.03 25.22 -8.14
N ALA A 262 -18.06 25.45 -7.25
CA ALA A 262 -17.29 26.68 -7.20
C ALA A 262 -15.87 26.44 -7.76
N GLY A 263 -15.30 27.46 -8.43
CA GLY A 263 -13.98 27.39 -9.04
C GLY A 263 -13.97 27.00 -10.51
N GLY A 264 -12.81 26.82 -11.07
CA GLY A 264 -12.41 26.72 -12.48
C GLY A 264 -13.45 26.27 -13.49
N GLY A 265 -13.63 27.06 -14.57
CA GLY A 265 -14.59 26.80 -15.64
C GLY A 265 -14.33 25.46 -16.34
N VAL A 266 -15.19 24.49 -16.12
CA VAL A 266 -15.26 23.22 -16.83
C VAL A 266 -16.67 23.06 -17.33
N ASP A 267 -16.82 22.73 -18.61
CA ASP A 267 -18.13 22.64 -19.23
C ASP A 267 -18.84 21.35 -18.88
N ASP A 268 -18.10 20.25 -18.80
CA ASP A 268 -18.61 18.91 -18.54
C ASP A 268 -18.06 18.36 -17.23
N LEU A 269 -18.95 17.84 -16.42
CA LEU A 269 -18.65 17.10 -15.20
C LEU A 269 -18.99 15.62 -15.46
N ARG A 270 -18.02 14.74 -15.32
CA ARG A 270 -18.22 13.31 -15.40
C ARG A 270 -18.80 12.79 -14.09
N LEU A 271 -19.78 11.90 -14.19
CA LEU A 271 -20.34 11.18 -13.06
C LEU A 271 -19.86 9.73 -13.08
N ALA A 272 -20.03 9.04 -14.21
CA ALA A 272 -19.65 7.64 -14.37
C ALA A 272 -19.25 7.32 -15.80
N VAL A 273 -18.44 6.26 -15.94
CA VAL A 273 -18.10 5.65 -17.23
C VAL A 273 -18.66 4.22 -17.23
N LEU A 274 -19.37 3.89 -18.28
CA LEU A 274 -20.01 2.60 -18.52
C LEU A 274 -19.39 1.98 -19.76
N ASP A 275 -18.65 0.92 -19.60
CA ASP A 275 -17.81 0.30 -20.64
C ASP A 275 -18.31 -1.07 -21.07
N ARG A 276 -19.15 -1.72 -20.26
CA ARG A 276 -19.72 -3.03 -20.54
C ARG A 276 -21.19 -2.94 -20.85
N PHE A 277 -21.57 -3.51 -21.99
CA PHE A 277 -22.95 -3.71 -22.39
C PHE A 277 -23.30 -5.21 -22.43
N ASP A 278 -24.42 -5.61 -21.85
CA ASP A 278 -24.86 -7.01 -21.79
C ASP A 278 -25.99 -7.36 -22.78
N GLY A 279 -26.41 -6.40 -23.61
CA GLY A 279 -27.52 -6.51 -24.54
C GLY A 279 -28.82 -5.83 -24.08
N VAL A 280 -28.87 -5.50 -22.77
CA VAL A 280 -30.01 -4.83 -22.13
C VAL A 280 -29.58 -3.56 -21.44
N THR A 281 -28.50 -3.65 -20.63
CA THR A 281 -28.02 -2.56 -19.75
C THR A 281 -26.55 -2.27 -19.94
N TRP A 282 -26.18 -1.02 -19.66
CA TRP A 282 -24.79 -0.59 -19.55
C TRP A 282 -24.35 -0.66 -18.10
N SER A 283 -23.19 -1.25 -17.85
CA SER A 283 -22.55 -1.34 -16.54
C SER A 283 -21.10 -0.85 -16.59
N SER A 284 -20.53 -0.56 -15.43
CA SER A 284 -19.14 -0.17 -15.29
C SER A 284 -18.31 -1.35 -14.81
N THR A 285 -17.14 -1.60 -15.42
CA THR A 285 -16.13 -2.55 -14.92
C THR A 285 -15.14 -1.90 -13.96
N ALA A 286 -15.42 -0.66 -13.56
CA ALA A 286 -14.57 0.15 -12.68
C ALA A 286 -14.18 -0.60 -11.40
N LYS A 287 -12.88 -0.59 -11.09
CA LYS A 287 -12.30 -1.19 -9.89
C LYS A 287 -12.05 -0.10 -8.84
N PHE A 288 -13.06 0.16 -8.02
CA PHE A 288 -12.97 1.21 -7.02
C PHE A 288 -11.99 0.89 -5.91
N THR A 289 -10.98 1.75 -5.75
CA THR A 289 -9.97 1.67 -4.71
C THR A 289 -10.13 2.85 -3.75
N PRO A 290 -10.14 2.63 -2.43
CA PRO A 290 -10.16 3.71 -1.45
C PRO A 290 -8.96 4.64 -1.62
N THR A 291 -9.18 5.95 -1.54
CA THR A 291 -8.11 6.94 -1.61
C THR A 291 -8.19 7.92 -0.44
N GLY A 292 -7.02 8.33 0.08
CA GLY A 292 -6.94 9.40 1.08
C GLY A 292 -6.97 10.78 0.47
N SER A 293 -6.41 10.98 -0.71
CA SER A 293 -6.45 12.26 -1.43
C SER A 293 -5.89 12.20 -2.85
N ARG A 294 -4.86 11.41 -3.11
CA ARG A 294 -4.13 11.41 -4.39
C ARG A 294 -4.62 10.32 -5.32
N ILE A 295 -4.73 10.66 -6.59
CA ILE A 295 -5.13 9.73 -7.66
C ILE A 295 -3.93 9.61 -8.61
N PRO A 296 -3.53 8.40 -8.99
CA PRO A 296 -2.41 8.17 -9.89
C PRO A 296 -2.59 8.92 -11.22
N PRO A 297 -1.50 9.33 -11.88
CA PRO A 297 -1.55 9.86 -13.22
C PRO A 297 -2.05 8.79 -14.19
N SER A 298 -2.92 9.18 -15.11
CA SER A 298 -3.21 8.36 -16.28
C SER A 298 -2.16 8.64 -17.36
N ASP A 299 -1.77 7.62 -18.10
CA ASP A 299 -0.77 7.70 -19.18
C ASP A 299 -1.32 8.27 -20.50
N GLU A 300 -2.52 8.82 -20.47
CA GLU A 300 -3.14 9.39 -21.67
C GLU A 300 -2.37 10.62 -22.18
N ALA A 301 -2.06 10.63 -23.45
CA ALA A 301 -1.38 11.71 -24.15
C ALA A 301 -2.23 13.01 -24.25
N GLY A 302 -1.59 14.13 -24.52
CA GLY A 302 -2.20 15.41 -24.83
C GLY A 302 -2.03 16.50 -23.79
N GLU A 303 -2.11 17.74 -24.26
CA GLU A 303 -1.98 18.95 -23.44
C GLU A 303 -3.17 19.07 -22.46
N ARG A 304 -2.90 19.46 -21.21
CA ARG A 304 -3.91 19.52 -20.16
C ARG A 304 -3.77 20.77 -19.29
N ARG A 305 -4.91 21.34 -18.95
CA ARG A 305 -5.05 22.46 -18.02
C ARG A 305 -5.39 21.98 -16.63
N SER A 306 -4.72 22.51 -15.61
CA SER A 306 -5.07 22.26 -14.21
C SER A 306 -6.31 23.07 -13.80
N VAL A 307 -7.24 22.43 -13.11
CA VAL A 307 -8.49 23.02 -12.65
C VAL A 307 -8.74 22.59 -11.21
N THR A 308 -9.12 23.55 -10.37
CA THR A 308 -9.55 23.28 -9.00
C THR A 308 -11.03 23.57 -8.88
N GLN A 309 -11.79 22.62 -8.30
CA GLN A 309 -13.21 22.74 -8.06
C GLN A 309 -13.58 22.41 -6.62
N HIS A 310 -14.53 23.14 -6.07
CA HIS A 310 -15.18 22.84 -4.80
C HIS A 310 -16.62 22.43 -5.08
N ILE A 311 -16.98 21.23 -4.70
CA ILE A 311 -18.30 20.66 -4.96
C ILE A 311 -19.03 20.46 -3.65
N THR A 312 -20.28 20.97 -3.59
CA THR A 312 -21.18 20.80 -2.44
C THR A 312 -22.40 20.03 -2.87
N ILE A 313 -22.60 18.86 -2.27
CA ILE A 313 -23.74 17.97 -2.52
C ILE A 313 -25.01 18.57 -1.90
N ARG A 314 -26.12 18.54 -2.63
CA ARG A 314 -27.45 18.94 -2.19
C ARG A 314 -28.38 17.72 -2.18
N ASP A 315 -29.11 17.50 -3.24
CA ASP A 315 -30.07 16.40 -3.35
C ASP A 315 -29.63 15.39 -4.44
N MET A 316 -28.37 14.96 -4.36
CA MET A 316 -27.78 13.99 -5.29
C MET A 316 -27.95 12.57 -4.75
N PRO A 317 -28.73 11.71 -5.43
CA PRO A 317 -28.94 10.33 -4.98
C PRO A 317 -27.77 9.41 -5.36
N GLY A 318 -27.55 8.37 -4.57
CA GLY A 318 -26.62 7.29 -4.88
C GLY A 318 -25.21 7.54 -4.33
N LEU A 319 -24.22 6.94 -4.97
CA LEU A 319 -22.81 6.92 -4.51
C LEU A 319 -21.89 7.73 -5.43
N TRP A 320 -22.29 8.05 -6.65
CA TRP A 320 -21.44 8.63 -7.67
C TRP A 320 -21.09 10.09 -7.38
N LEU A 321 -19.79 10.43 -7.46
CA LEU A 321 -19.27 11.74 -7.21
C LEU A 321 -18.90 12.44 -8.52
N PRO A 322 -19.54 13.59 -8.85
CA PRO A 322 -19.18 14.36 -10.04
C PRO A 322 -17.74 14.88 -9.96
N ALA A 323 -17.05 14.90 -11.10
CA ALA A 323 -15.68 15.39 -11.22
C ALA A 323 -15.42 15.98 -12.61
N ALA A 324 -14.53 16.96 -12.68
CA ALA A 324 -13.94 17.35 -13.95
C ALA A 324 -13.03 16.22 -14.48
N ASP A 325 -13.07 15.99 -15.76
CA ASP A 325 -12.31 15.04 -16.58
C ASP A 325 -11.45 14.01 -15.79
N ARG A 326 -10.16 14.33 -15.51
CA ARG A 326 -9.22 13.45 -14.78
C ARG A 326 -8.83 14.05 -13.43
N PRO A 327 -9.49 13.66 -12.34
CA PRO A 327 -9.10 14.09 -11.00
C PRO A 327 -7.71 13.55 -10.64
N ARG A 328 -6.87 14.41 -10.04
CA ARG A 328 -5.52 14.10 -9.57
C ARG A 328 -5.43 14.10 -8.06
N GLN A 329 -6.23 14.91 -7.45
CA GLN A 329 -6.35 14.99 -6.01
C GLN A 329 -7.81 15.25 -5.63
N VAL A 330 -8.28 14.51 -4.65
CA VAL A 330 -9.55 14.76 -3.99
C VAL A 330 -9.31 15.00 -2.52
N LYS A 331 -9.86 16.06 -1.98
CA LYS A 331 -9.82 16.39 -0.54
C LYS A 331 -11.24 16.38 -0.02
N PRO A 332 -11.71 15.22 0.48
CA PRO A 332 -13.03 15.14 1.06
C PRO A 332 -13.07 15.93 2.37
N GLN A 333 -14.20 16.54 2.65
CA GLN A 333 -14.52 17.21 3.90
C GLN A 333 -15.70 16.50 4.57
N SER A 334 -15.97 16.80 5.82
CA SER A 334 -17.17 16.31 6.53
C SER A 334 -17.34 14.78 6.56
N GLY A 335 -16.23 14.02 6.72
CA GLY A 335 -16.30 12.57 6.89
C GLY A 335 -16.66 11.76 5.63
N LEU A 336 -16.67 12.38 4.44
CA LEU A 336 -16.93 11.72 3.18
C LEU A 336 -15.78 10.74 2.83
N GLY A 337 -16.06 9.44 2.82
CA GLY A 337 -15.14 8.43 2.30
C GLY A 337 -15.21 8.38 0.78
N VAL A 338 -14.06 8.49 0.10
CA VAL A 338 -13.98 8.48 -1.37
C VAL A 338 -13.27 7.24 -1.86
N VAL A 339 -13.83 6.61 -2.88
CA VAL A 339 -13.22 5.54 -3.67
C VAL A 339 -13.09 6.02 -5.11
N VAL A 340 -12.04 5.60 -5.79
CA VAL A 340 -11.77 6.01 -7.17
C VAL A 340 -11.36 4.81 -8.00
N ASP A 341 -11.77 4.81 -9.25
CA ASP A 341 -11.23 3.93 -10.28
C ASP A 341 -10.06 4.65 -10.99
N PRO A 342 -8.81 4.17 -10.85
CA PRO A 342 -7.64 4.85 -11.41
C PRO A 342 -7.67 4.92 -12.94
N ASP A 343 -8.24 3.88 -13.58
CA ASP A 343 -8.23 3.74 -15.05
C ASP A 343 -9.19 4.74 -15.71
N SER A 344 -10.43 4.82 -15.25
CA SER A 344 -11.40 5.78 -15.79
C SER A 344 -11.37 7.15 -15.07
N GLY A 345 -10.81 7.23 -13.86
CA GLY A 345 -10.89 8.41 -12.98
C GLY A 345 -12.30 8.66 -12.43
N THR A 346 -13.18 7.67 -12.50
CA THR A 346 -14.52 7.74 -11.90
C THR A 346 -14.41 7.69 -10.39
N MET A 347 -15.18 8.53 -9.71
CA MET A 347 -15.19 8.60 -8.24
C MET A 347 -16.54 8.20 -7.68
N ALA A 348 -16.53 7.55 -6.51
CA ALA A 348 -17.74 7.25 -5.77
C ALA A 348 -17.52 7.47 -4.26
N ALA A 349 -18.61 7.69 -3.55
CA ALA A 349 -18.62 7.72 -2.09
C ALA A 349 -18.65 6.30 -1.53
N ALA A 350 -18.00 6.08 -0.40
CA ALA A 350 -18.02 4.80 0.30
C ALA A 350 -19.40 4.49 0.94
N GLN A 351 -20.22 5.52 1.13
CA GLN A 351 -21.58 5.46 1.69
C GLN A 351 -22.50 6.39 0.87
N PRO A 352 -23.83 6.19 0.90
CA PRO A 352 -24.77 7.07 0.23
C PRO A 352 -24.54 8.54 0.58
N LEU A 353 -24.63 9.39 -0.44
CA LEU A 353 -24.40 10.81 -0.32
C LEU A 353 -25.44 11.45 0.60
N LYS A 354 -25.00 12.44 1.39
CA LYS A 354 -25.85 13.23 2.27
C LYS A 354 -25.77 14.70 1.88
N PRO A 355 -26.88 15.45 1.94
CA PRO A 355 -26.86 16.88 1.73
C PRO A 355 -25.84 17.60 2.63
N GLY A 356 -25.16 18.59 2.10
CA GLY A 356 -24.14 19.38 2.81
C GLY A 356 -22.72 18.77 2.79
N GLN A 357 -22.53 17.55 2.30
CA GLN A 357 -21.18 17.01 2.11
C GLN A 357 -20.43 17.79 1.05
N THR A 358 -19.15 18.09 1.31
CA THR A 358 -18.29 18.87 0.43
C THR A 358 -16.98 18.15 0.14
N TYR A 359 -16.43 18.42 -1.03
CA TYR A 359 -15.09 17.97 -1.39
C TYR A 359 -14.44 18.90 -2.40
N ARG A 360 -13.13 19.01 -2.33
CA ARG A 360 -12.31 19.72 -3.30
C ARG A 360 -11.64 18.73 -4.24
N ILE A 361 -11.64 19.06 -5.53
CA ILE A 361 -10.96 18.31 -6.58
C ILE A 361 -9.92 19.21 -7.23
N ASP A 362 -8.71 18.69 -7.38
CA ASP A 362 -7.71 19.22 -8.31
C ASP A 362 -7.63 18.24 -9.49
N ALA A 363 -8.04 18.68 -10.68
CA ALA A 363 -8.15 17.84 -11.88
C ALA A 363 -7.29 18.37 -13.02
N ARG A 364 -6.95 17.50 -13.96
CA ARG A 364 -6.36 17.88 -15.25
C ARG A 364 -7.37 17.68 -16.36
N VAL A 365 -7.78 18.77 -16.97
CA VAL A 365 -8.76 18.79 -18.07
C VAL A 365 -8.00 18.89 -19.38
N ARG A 366 -8.32 18.01 -20.32
CA ARG A 366 -7.68 17.97 -21.61
C ARG A 366 -8.07 19.17 -22.47
N THR A 367 -7.09 19.77 -23.14
CA THR A 367 -7.28 20.83 -24.13
C THR A 367 -7.19 20.20 -25.52
N TRP A 368 -8.20 20.46 -26.35
CA TRP A 368 -8.30 19.88 -27.69
C TRP A 368 -7.82 20.91 -28.72
N LYS A 369 -6.53 21.27 -28.67
CA LYS A 369 -5.90 22.13 -29.67
C LYS A 369 -5.18 21.28 -30.71
N ASP A 370 -5.24 21.68 -31.97
CA ASP A 370 -4.48 21.12 -33.09
C ASP A 370 -4.60 19.59 -33.26
N ILE A 371 -5.84 19.08 -33.03
CA ILE A 371 -6.14 17.66 -33.22
C ILE A 371 -6.68 17.41 -34.62
N SER A 372 -6.09 16.42 -35.29
CA SER A 372 -6.63 15.82 -36.50
C SER A 372 -7.19 14.41 -36.23
N PHE A 373 -8.30 14.11 -36.87
CA PHE A 373 -8.87 12.77 -36.90
C PHE A 373 -8.55 11.99 -38.18
N ASP A 374 -7.78 12.61 -39.09
CA ASP A 374 -7.52 12.06 -40.40
C ASP A 374 -6.72 10.76 -40.36
N ASP A 375 -5.73 10.72 -39.47
CA ASP A 375 -4.85 9.57 -39.25
C ASP A 375 -5.11 8.84 -37.90
N ALA A 376 -6.17 9.22 -37.19
CA ALA A 376 -6.46 8.64 -35.90
C ALA A 376 -6.96 7.18 -36.01
N ASN A 377 -6.14 6.25 -35.52
CA ASN A 377 -6.46 4.82 -35.49
C ASN A 377 -7.10 4.39 -34.18
N ALA A 378 -8.06 3.44 -34.27
CA ALA A 378 -8.68 2.86 -33.10
C ALA A 378 -7.66 2.04 -32.28
N ALA A 379 -7.58 2.26 -30.98
CA ALA A 379 -6.66 1.57 -30.07
C ALA A 379 -6.85 0.05 -30.09
N GLN A 380 -5.76 -0.72 -29.89
CA GLN A 380 -5.76 -2.18 -29.99
C GLN A 380 -5.47 -2.89 -28.65
N ASP A 381 -5.29 -2.13 -27.57
CA ASP A 381 -4.99 -2.68 -26.24
C ASP A 381 -6.17 -3.53 -25.66
N ALA A 382 -5.94 -4.17 -24.53
CA ALA A 382 -6.92 -5.07 -23.88
C ALA A 382 -8.23 -4.35 -23.50
N GLU A 383 -8.13 -3.08 -23.03
CA GLU A 383 -9.31 -2.25 -22.71
C GLU A 383 -10.12 -1.96 -23.98
N ALA A 384 -9.45 -1.59 -25.06
CA ALA A 384 -10.07 -1.35 -26.37
C ALA A 384 -10.75 -2.60 -26.93
N GLN A 385 -10.12 -3.77 -26.76
CA GLN A 385 -10.72 -5.04 -27.18
C GLN A 385 -12.01 -5.36 -26.42
N ALA A 386 -12.01 -5.17 -25.09
CA ALA A 386 -13.20 -5.33 -24.26
C ALA A 386 -14.31 -4.33 -24.68
N ALA A 387 -13.94 -3.10 -25.00
CA ALA A 387 -14.86 -2.03 -25.39
C ALA A 387 -15.45 -2.20 -26.83
N ARG A 388 -14.99 -3.18 -27.60
CA ARG A 388 -15.59 -3.58 -28.90
C ARG A 388 -16.61 -4.67 -28.79
N GLN A 389 -16.72 -5.34 -27.65
CA GLN A 389 -17.58 -6.52 -27.53
C GLN A 389 -19.07 -6.18 -27.72
N LEU A 390 -19.73 -6.94 -28.57
CA LEU A 390 -21.14 -6.93 -28.75
C LEU A 390 -21.71 -8.25 -28.25
N PRO A 391 -22.40 -8.27 -27.11
CA PRO A 391 -22.90 -9.50 -26.51
C PRO A 391 -24.07 -10.06 -27.28
N ASN A 392 -24.27 -11.35 -27.14
CA ASN A 392 -25.41 -12.05 -27.77
C ASN A 392 -26.78 -11.70 -27.13
N GLY A 393 -26.77 -11.00 -26.02
CA GLY A 393 -27.93 -10.77 -25.15
C GLY A 393 -28.10 -11.89 -24.10
N PRO A 394 -28.89 -11.65 -23.07
CA PRO A 394 -29.06 -12.62 -21.97
C PRO A 394 -29.64 -13.95 -22.47
N GLY A 395 -28.89 -15.03 -22.23
CA GLY A 395 -29.31 -16.39 -22.59
C GLY A 395 -29.29 -16.76 -24.09
N ALA A 396 -28.82 -15.86 -24.96
CA ALA A 396 -28.78 -16.11 -26.40
C ALA A 396 -27.45 -16.74 -26.84
N ALA A 397 -27.53 -17.75 -27.72
CA ALA A 397 -26.35 -18.42 -28.28
C ALA A 397 -25.73 -17.66 -29.48
N LYS A 398 -26.45 -16.74 -30.09
CA LYS A 398 -26.03 -15.95 -31.25
C LYS A 398 -26.34 -14.47 -31.07
N PRO A 399 -25.58 -13.57 -31.72
CA PRO A 399 -25.90 -12.15 -31.74
C PRO A 399 -27.34 -11.91 -32.24
N PRO A 400 -28.06 -10.92 -31.68
CA PRO A 400 -29.39 -10.55 -32.17
C PRO A 400 -29.34 -10.09 -33.64
N VAL A 401 -30.44 -10.27 -34.37
CA VAL A 401 -30.56 -9.85 -35.78
C VAL A 401 -30.28 -8.35 -35.93
N GLN A 402 -30.67 -7.54 -34.97
CA GLN A 402 -30.44 -6.10 -34.92
C GLN A 402 -28.95 -5.71 -35.08
N VAL A 403 -28.01 -6.54 -34.62
CA VAL A 403 -26.56 -6.25 -34.76
C VAL A 403 -26.15 -6.20 -36.25
N ALA A 404 -26.75 -7.04 -37.11
CA ALA A 404 -26.47 -7.00 -38.54
C ALA A 404 -27.06 -5.73 -39.20
N GLU A 405 -28.24 -5.33 -38.78
CA GLU A 405 -28.91 -4.10 -39.25
C GLU A 405 -28.15 -2.85 -38.81
N PHE A 406 -27.68 -2.82 -37.56
CA PHE A 406 -26.85 -1.76 -37.01
C PHE A 406 -25.53 -1.64 -37.79
N ARG A 407 -24.89 -2.77 -38.12
CA ARG A 407 -23.68 -2.78 -38.94
C ARG A 407 -23.93 -2.20 -40.34
N ALA A 408 -24.98 -2.61 -41.00
CA ALA A 408 -25.33 -2.08 -42.31
C ALA A 408 -25.63 -0.57 -42.27
N LEU A 409 -26.31 -0.10 -41.22
CA LEU A 409 -26.57 1.32 -41.01
C LEU A 409 -25.29 2.10 -40.75
N ALA A 410 -24.40 1.59 -39.87
CA ALA A 410 -23.14 2.22 -39.53
C ALA A 410 -22.20 2.30 -40.75
N GLN A 411 -22.11 1.25 -41.54
CA GLN A 411 -21.32 1.24 -42.78
C GLN A 411 -21.81 2.29 -43.78
N ARG A 412 -23.13 2.43 -43.96
CA ARG A 412 -23.71 3.46 -44.82
C ARG A 412 -23.41 4.87 -44.27
N ALA A 413 -23.54 5.05 -42.94
CA ALA A 413 -23.32 6.32 -42.30
C ALA A 413 -21.85 6.81 -42.37
N THR A 414 -20.91 5.88 -42.51
CA THR A 414 -19.46 6.17 -42.53
C THR A 414 -18.81 5.85 -43.87
N ALA A 415 -19.62 5.73 -44.95
CA ALA A 415 -19.11 5.43 -46.28
C ALA A 415 -18.12 6.53 -46.73
N GLY A 416 -16.94 6.10 -47.22
CA GLY A 416 -15.87 7.00 -47.64
C GLY A 416 -14.88 7.43 -46.54
N ALA A 417 -15.11 7.03 -45.29
CA ALA A 417 -14.13 7.31 -44.24
C ALA A 417 -12.80 6.53 -44.46
N THR A 418 -11.68 7.22 -44.36
CA THR A 418 -10.33 6.65 -44.57
C THR A 418 -9.63 6.26 -43.27
N SER A 419 -10.09 6.75 -42.11
CA SER A 419 -9.54 6.45 -40.80
C SER A 419 -10.64 6.12 -39.78
N SER A 420 -10.25 5.50 -38.67
CA SER A 420 -11.15 5.26 -37.54
C SER A 420 -11.66 6.57 -36.91
N GLY A 421 -10.84 7.59 -36.90
CA GLY A 421 -11.23 8.92 -36.42
C GLY A 421 -12.28 9.58 -37.28
N MET A 422 -12.14 9.49 -38.61
CA MET A 422 -13.12 9.97 -39.55
C MET A 422 -14.44 9.19 -39.46
N GLN A 423 -14.39 7.85 -39.32
CA GLN A 423 -15.58 7.03 -39.05
C GLN A 423 -16.37 7.52 -37.82
N ALA A 424 -15.62 7.75 -36.72
CA ALA A 424 -16.21 8.20 -35.46
C ALA A 424 -16.89 9.57 -35.62
N ALA A 425 -16.23 10.51 -36.30
CA ALA A 425 -16.77 11.86 -36.54
C ALA A 425 -18.02 11.80 -37.45
N MET A 426 -17.95 11.03 -38.55
CA MET A 426 -19.06 10.88 -39.47
C MET A 426 -20.28 10.24 -38.80
N LEU A 427 -20.07 9.24 -37.95
CA LEU A 427 -21.14 8.58 -37.18
C LEU A 427 -21.87 9.57 -36.26
N ALA A 428 -21.14 10.45 -35.58
CA ALA A 428 -21.73 11.52 -34.78
C ALA A 428 -22.55 12.48 -35.65
N GLY A 429 -21.97 12.93 -36.75
CA GLY A 429 -22.63 13.82 -37.71
C GLY A 429 -23.89 13.19 -38.35
N PHE A 430 -23.85 11.89 -38.62
CA PHE A 430 -25.00 11.14 -39.09
C PHE A 430 -26.16 11.14 -38.08
N LEU A 431 -25.90 10.73 -36.84
CA LEU A 431 -26.93 10.68 -35.80
C LEU A 431 -27.55 12.03 -35.49
N LYS A 432 -26.80 13.12 -35.53
CA LYS A 432 -27.30 14.48 -35.38
C LYS A 432 -28.37 14.85 -36.40
N LYS A 433 -28.27 14.33 -37.61
CA LYS A 433 -29.20 14.61 -38.71
C LYS A 433 -30.31 13.56 -38.79
N TYR A 434 -30.00 12.34 -38.36
CA TYR A 434 -30.87 11.18 -38.52
C TYR A 434 -32.05 11.15 -37.56
N ALA A 435 -31.85 11.60 -36.32
CA ALA A 435 -32.87 11.55 -35.29
C ALA A 435 -33.08 12.90 -34.59
N LYS A 436 -34.23 13.09 -33.98
CA LYS A 436 -34.63 14.28 -33.24
C LYS A 436 -34.46 14.07 -31.74
N TYR A 437 -34.02 15.09 -31.04
CA TYR A 437 -34.00 15.06 -29.57
C TYR A 437 -35.42 15.24 -29.03
N ASP A 438 -35.83 14.33 -28.14
CA ASP A 438 -37.14 14.36 -27.50
C ASP A 438 -37.04 13.74 -26.08
N ILE A 439 -37.29 14.56 -25.06
CA ILE A 439 -37.28 14.12 -23.65
C ILE A 439 -38.47 13.28 -23.28
N SER A 440 -39.55 13.30 -24.10
CA SER A 440 -40.74 12.48 -23.90
C SER A 440 -40.62 11.07 -24.49
N ALA A 441 -39.53 10.77 -25.19
CA ALA A 441 -39.28 9.43 -25.71
C ALA A 441 -39.19 8.41 -24.56
N PRO A 442 -39.79 7.22 -24.70
CA PRO A 442 -39.70 6.18 -23.67
C PRO A 442 -38.26 5.85 -23.34
N PRO A 443 -37.86 5.83 -22.06
CA PRO A 443 -36.49 5.55 -21.66
C PRO A 443 -36.08 4.10 -22.00
N GLY A 444 -34.78 3.86 -22.16
CA GLY A 444 -34.20 2.56 -22.36
C GLY A 444 -33.11 2.50 -23.43
N HIS A 445 -32.26 1.49 -23.32
CA HIS A 445 -31.05 1.40 -24.11
C HIS A 445 -30.70 -0.06 -24.53
N SER A 446 -31.66 -1.01 -24.43
CA SER A 446 -31.47 -2.36 -24.93
C SER A 446 -31.42 -2.42 -26.45
N TYR A 447 -30.95 -3.54 -27.02
CA TYR A 447 -30.97 -3.75 -28.47
C TYR A 447 -32.33 -3.48 -29.11
N ARG A 448 -33.42 -3.92 -28.48
CA ARG A 448 -34.78 -3.71 -28.98
C ARG A 448 -35.20 -2.24 -28.96
N GLN A 449 -34.84 -1.53 -27.92
CA GLN A 449 -35.17 -0.10 -27.79
C GLN A 449 -34.38 0.74 -28.79
N LEU A 450 -33.12 0.37 -29.04
CA LEU A 450 -32.31 1.04 -30.06
C LEU A 450 -32.78 0.70 -31.48
N ASP A 451 -33.23 -0.50 -31.72
CA ASP A 451 -33.85 -0.87 -32.98
C ASP A 451 -35.09 0.00 -33.26
N TYR A 452 -35.97 0.15 -32.27
CA TYR A 452 -37.10 1.06 -32.36
C TYR A 452 -36.68 2.53 -32.55
N PHE A 453 -35.65 2.98 -31.83
CA PHE A 453 -35.11 4.34 -31.96
C PHE A 453 -34.56 4.61 -33.37
N LEU A 454 -33.75 3.70 -33.90
CA LEU A 454 -33.08 3.85 -35.20
C LEU A 454 -34.00 3.53 -36.39
N GLY A 455 -34.91 2.61 -36.23
CA GLY A 455 -35.82 2.17 -37.29
C GLY A 455 -37.05 3.07 -37.42
N GLU A 456 -37.86 3.10 -36.38
CA GLU A 456 -39.22 3.68 -36.42
C GLU A 456 -39.31 5.08 -35.81
N ALA A 457 -38.92 5.24 -34.55
CA ALA A 457 -39.20 6.45 -33.78
C ALA A 457 -38.39 7.66 -34.26
N ARG A 458 -37.12 7.50 -34.54
CA ARG A 458 -36.13 8.54 -34.89
C ARG A 458 -36.19 9.76 -34.00
N ARG A 459 -36.51 9.54 -32.72
CA ARG A 459 -36.54 10.55 -31.64
C ARG A 459 -36.15 9.90 -30.33
N GLY A 460 -35.35 10.60 -29.51
CA GLY A 460 -34.86 10.04 -28.26
C GLY A 460 -34.16 11.01 -27.34
N THR A 461 -33.85 10.53 -26.15
CA THR A 461 -33.10 11.21 -25.10
C THR A 461 -31.58 11.07 -25.33
N PRO A 462 -30.71 11.79 -24.57
CA PRO A 462 -29.26 11.66 -24.69
C PRO A 462 -28.75 10.20 -24.54
N GLU A 463 -29.41 9.39 -23.73
CA GLU A 463 -29.04 7.98 -23.57
C GLU A 463 -29.22 7.16 -24.86
N HIS A 464 -30.29 7.41 -25.62
CA HIS A 464 -30.52 6.74 -26.91
C HIS A 464 -29.41 7.11 -27.91
N PHE A 465 -29.10 8.40 -28.05
CA PHE A 465 -28.06 8.86 -28.97
C PHE A 465 -26.68 8.29 -28.62
N ALA A 466 -26.31 8.34 -27.31
CA ALA A 466 -25.01 7.84 -26.87
C ALA A 466 -24.88 6.32 -27.03
N THR A 467 -25.93 5.57 -26.67
CA THR A 467 -25.93 4.10 -26.81
C THR A 467 -25.98 3.66 -28.27
N ALA A 468 -26.79 4.33 -29.11
CA ALA A 468 -26.82 4.06 -30.53
C ALA A 468 -25.46 4.29 -31.18
N TYR A 469 -24.84 5.44 -30.88
CA TYR A 469 -23.46 5.73 -31.33
C TYR A 469 -22.48 4.64 -30.89
N ALA A 470 -22.49 4.27 -29.59
CA ALA A 470 -21.57 3.29 -29.06
C ALA A 470 -21.74 1.92 -29.71
N LEU A 471 -22.99 1.43 -29.90
CA LEU A 471 -23.23 0.12 -30.52
C LEU A 471 -22.95 0.14 -32.02
N LEU A 472 -23.37 1.18 -32.75
CA LEU A 472 -23.02 1.36 -34.16
C LEU A 472 -21.49 1.40 -34.35
N GLY A 473 -20.78 2.13 -33.48
CA GLY A 473 -19.32 2.19 -33.47
C GLY A 473 -18.67 0.82 -33.24
N ARG A 474 -19.19 0.03 -32.28
CA ARG A 474 -18.72 -1.36 -32.06
C ARG A 474 -18.88 -2.25 -33.27
N THR A 475 -19.95 -2.08 -34.04
CA THR A 475 -20.13 -2.83 -35.29
C THR A 475 -19.10 -2.49 -36.36
N LEU A 476 -18.50 -1.30 -36.33
CA LEU A 476 -17.40 -0.83 -37.17
C LEU A 476 -16.03 -1.21 -36.62
N GLY A 477 -15.95 -1.82 -35.42
CA GLY A 477 -14.71 -2.16 -34.76
C GLY A 477 -14.13 -1.00 -33.92
N LEU A 478 -14.86 0.08 -33.70
CA LEU A 478 -14.43 1.16 -32.82
C LEU A 478 -14.61 0.74 -31.36
N PRO A 479 -13.58 0.91 -30.50
CA PRO A 479 -13.72 0.68 -29.06
C PRO A 479 -14.51 1.85 -28.46
N THR A 480 -15.70 1.56 -27.93
CA THR A 480 -16.63 2.60 -27.45
C THR A 480 -17.08 2.32 -26.03
N ARG A 481 -17.30 3.41 -25.28
CA ARG A 481 -17.92 3.41 -23.95
C ARG A 481 -18.88 4.59 -23.81
N VAL A 482 -19.72 4.55 -22.81
CA VAL A 482 -20.72 5.59 -22.54
C VAL A 482 -20.34 6.33 -21.27
N LYS A 483 -20.29 7.67 -21.32
CA LYS A 483 -20.03 8.55 -20.20
C LYS A 483 -21.31 9.25 -19.79
N VAL A 484 -21.69 9.13 -18.50
CA VAL A 484 -22.79 9.88 -17.89
C VAL A 484 -22.22 11.03 -17.08
N GLY A 485 -22.85 12.19 -17.14
CA GLY A 485 -22.39 13.36 -16.40
C GLY A 485 -23.36 14.54 -16.49
N PHE A 486 -22.84 15.74 -16.30
CA PHE A 486 -23.62 16.97 -16.33
C PHE A 486 -22.93 18.02 -17.18
N ARG A 487 -23.70 18.81 -17.91
CA ARG A 487 -23.24 19.94 -18.71
C ARG A 487 -24.07 21.17 -18.42
N GLY A 488 -23.45 22.33 -18.32
CA GLY A 488 -24.15 23.59 -18.10
C GLY A 488 -24.27 23.96 -16.63
N GLY A 489 -25.49 24.26 -16.21
CA GLY A 489 -25.79 24.81 -14.91
C GLY A 489 -25.85 26.34 -14.92
N VAL A 490 -26.50 26.96 -13.95
CA VAL A 490 -26.73 28.40 -13.82
C VAL A 490 -25.71 28.96 -12.81
N LEU A 491 -24.97 30.01 -13.21
CA LEU A 491 -24.07 30.72 -12.32
C LEU A 491 -24.90 31.62 -11.37
N THR A 492 -24.83 31.35 -10.08
CA THR A 492 -25.53 32.08 -9.03
C THR A 492 -24.59 32.35 -7.88
N GLY A 493 -24.35 33.59 -7.53
CA GLY A 493 -23.49 33.94 -6.39
C GLY A 493 -22.04 33.45 -6.49
N GLY A 494 -21.50 33.31 -7.71
CA GLY A 494 -20.14 32.82 -7.94
C GLY A 494 -20.01 31.27 -7.96
N GLU A 495 -21.08 30.54 -7.67
CA GLU A 495 -21.15 29.09 -7.79
C GLU A 495 -22.05 28.69 -8.96
N ARG A 496 -21.71 27.61 -9.62
CA ARG A 496 -22.52 26.97 -10.65
C ARG A 496 -23.49 26.00 -10.02
N VAL A 497 -24.78 26.25 -10.12
CA VAL A 497 -25.87 25.39 -9.65
C VAL A 497 -26.17 24.34 -10.71
N ILE A 498 -26.02 23.08 -10.38
CA ILE A 498 -26.31 21.94 -11.28
C ILE A 498 -27.64 21.32 -10.85
N ARG A 499 -28.54 21.20 -11.84
CA ARG A 499 -29.85 20.58 -11.67
C ARG A 499 -29.94 19.27 -12.43
N SER A 500 -30.93 18.46 -12.10
CA SER A 500 -31.17 17.18 -12.77
C SER A 500 -31.33 17.32 -14.29
N GLY A 501 -31.93 18.40 -14.76
CA GLY A 501 -32.06 18.69 -16.18
C GLY A 501 -30.77 19.01 -16.93
N ASP A 502 -29.66 19.22 -16.23
CA ASP A 502 -28.34 19.41 -16.83
C ASP A 502 -27.62 18.08 -17.12
N VAL A 503 -28.28 16.93 -16.84
CA VAL A 503 -27.73 15.61 -17.12
C VAL A 503 -27.49 15.42 -18.61
N MET A 504 -26.36 14.81 -18.94
CA MET A 504 -25.95 14.49 -20.30
C MET A 504 -25.30 13.12 -20.37
N VAL A 505 -25.35 12.53 -21.57
CA VAL A 505 -24.71 11.25 -21.87
C VAL A 505 -23.91 11.40 -23.15
N TRP A 506 -22.66 10.99 -23.13
CA TRP A 506 -21.77 11.06 -24.29
C TRP A 506 -21.15 9.70 -24.58
N PRO A 507 -21.04 9.30 -25.86
CA PRO A 507 -20.15 8.22 -26.24
C PRO A 507 -18.70 8.71 -26.28
N GLU A 508 -17.77 7.83 -25.93
CA GLU A 508 -16.33 8.00 -26.10
C GLU A 508 -15.77 6.88 -26.98
N VAL A 509 -14.76 7.21 -27.81
CA VAL A 509 -14.00 6.26 -28.64
C VAL A 509 -12.55 6.29 -28.24
N LYS A 510 -11.89 5.13 -28.12
CA LYS A 510 -10.46 5.03 -27.79
C LYS A 510 -9.61 4.97 -29.04
N PHE A 511 -8.66 5.91 -29.16
CA PHE A 511 -7.66 5.95 -30.21
C PHE A 511 -6.26 5.67 -29.64
N GLU A 512 -5.33 5.21 -30.49
CA GLU A 512 -3.96 4.85 -30.06
C GLU A 512 -3.22 6.06 -29.47
N ASP A 513 -3.18 7.17 -30.16
CA ASP A 513 -2.43 8.36 -29.75
C ASP A 513 -3.26 9.37 -28.96
N LEU A 514 -4.58 9.31 -29.07
CA LEU A 514 -5.48 10.27 -28.44
C LEU A 514 -6.13 9.74 -27.16
N GLY A 515 -6.07 8.42 -26.86
CA GLY A 515 -6.82 7.82 -25.78
C GLY A 515 -8.34 7.96 -25.98
N TRP A 516 -9.09 8.08 -24.89
CA TRP A 516 -10.55 8.23 -24.94
C TRP A 516 -10.97 9.64 -25.38
N VAL A 517 -11.69 9.71 -26.49
CA VAL A 517 -12.21 10.96 -27.09
C VAL A 517 -13.72 10.97 -27.09
N GLN A 518 -14.30 12.03 -26.57
CA GLN A 518 -15.75 12.25 -26.50
C GLN A 518 -16.32 12.70 -27.85
N PHE A 519 -17.47 12.14 -28.21
CA PHE A 519 -18.27 12.57 -29.35
C PHE A 519 -19.65 13.07 -28.89
N ASP A 520 -20.26 13.92 -29.70
CA ASP A 520 -21.57 14.47 -29.40
C ASP A 520 -22.52 14.22 -30.59
N PRO A 521 -23.29 13.15 -30.53
CA PRO A 521 -24.24 12.79 -31.57
C PRO A 521 -25.59 13.49 -31.47
N ILE A 522 -25.79 14.38 -30.48
CA ILE A 522 -27.08 15.02 -30.18
C ILE A 522 -27.28 16.27 -31.03
N PRO A 523 -28.48 16.50 -31.64
CA PRO A 523 -28.77 17.69 -32.40
C PRO A 523 -28.65 18.98 -31.61
N GLU A 524 -28.08 20.03 -32.22
CA GLU A 524 -27.83 21.35 -31.53
C GLU A 524 -29.12 22.05 -31.11
N GLN A 525 -30.20 21.86 -31.81
CA GLN A 525 -31.51 22.46 -31.49
C GLN A 525 -32.01 22.05 -30.09
N ALA A 526 -31.64 20.90 -29.61
CA ALA A 526 -31.94 20.40 -28.27
C ALA A 526 -31.32 21.26 -27.16
N ARG A 527 -30.23 21.94 -27.43
CA ARG A 527 -29.49 22.77 -26.47
C ARG A 527 -30.11 24.15 -26.28
N ARG A 528 -30.74 24.68 -27.32
CA ARG A 528 -31.30 26.04 -27.33
C ARG A 528 -32.68 26.11 -26.64
N SER A 529 -33.42 25.03 -26.61
CA SER A 529 -34.80 25.01 -26.13
C SER A 529 -34.96 25.15 -24.60
N LYS A 530 -33.91 25.02 -23.81
CA LYS A 530 -33.95 25.05 -22.34
C LYS A 530 -33.38 26.31 -21.67
N GLY A 531 -33.16 27.42 -22.41
CA GLY A 531 -32.63 28.66 -21.82
C GLY A 531 -31.19 28.55 -21.30
N ASN A 532 -30.55 27.43 -21.43
CA ASN A 532 -29.16 27.21 -21.03
C ASN A 532 -28.20 27.59 -22.17
N THR A 533 -28.02 28.89 -22.37
CA THR A 533 -26.98 29.44 -23.24
C THR A 533 -25.62 29.44 -22.54
N VAL A 534 -25.20 28.31 -21.99
CA VAL A 534 -23.78 28.19 -21.71
C VAL A 534 -23.13 27.83 -23.04
N ALA A 535 -22.48 28.81 -23.66
CA ALA A 535 -21.64 28.56 -24.84
C ALA A 535 -20.69 27.43 -24.52
N ALA A 536 -20.58 26.43 -25.43
CA ALA A 536 -19.58 25.38 -25.29
C ALA A 536 -18.24 26.06 -25.03
N GLY A 537 -17.54 25.65 -23.96
CA GLY A 537 -16.26 26.24 -23.60
C GLY A 537 -15.22 26.05 -24.70
N GLU A 538 -14.14 26.82 -24.63
CA GLU A 538 -13.10 26.78 -25.67
C GLU A 538 -12.58 25.38 -25.96
N THR A 539 -12.48 24.54 -24.92
CA THR A 539 -12.04 23.14 -25.02
C THR A 539 -12.97 22.32 -25.91
N GLN A 540 -14.28 22.48 -25.78
CA GLN A 540 -15.26 21.73 -26.57
C GLN A 540 -15.43 22.29 -27.98
N LYS A 541 -15.23 23.58 -28.17
CA LYS A 541 -15.23 24.21 -29.50
C LYS A 541 -14.09 23.63 -30.36
N GLY A 542 -12.88 23.50 -29.80
CA GLY A 542 -11.75 22.89 -30.50
C GLY A 542 -12.03 21.45 -30.94
N LEU A 543 -12.57 20.63 -30.05
CA LEU A 543 -12.93 19.24 -30.37
C LEU A 543 -14.03 19.18 -31.44
N ALA A 544 -15.09 19.98 -31.30
CA ALA A 544 -16.18 20.02 -32.28
C ALA A 544 -15.70 20.48 -33.67
N GLN A 545 -14.78 21.43 -33.69
CA GLN A 545 -14.19 21.92 -34.94
C GLN A 545 -13.32 20.86 -35.62
N ALA A 546 -12.49 20.14 -34.85
CA ALA A 546 -11.68 19.02 -35.36
C ALA A 546 -12.57 17.91 -35.94
N GLN A 547 -13.66 17.56 -35.24
CA GLN A 547 -14.66 16.59 -35.74
C GLN A 547 -15.35 17.07 -37.01
N GLN A 548 -15.69 18.36 -37.10
CA GLN A 548 -16.33 18.94 -38.29
C GLN A 548 -15.35 18.99 -39.49
N ASN A 549 -14.08 19.29 -39.24
CA ASN A 549 -13.04 19.29 -40.26
C ASN A 549 -12.89 17.89 -40.87
N ALA A 550 -12.84 16.84 -40.05
CA ALA A 550 -12.77 15.46 -40.50
C ALA A 550 -14.00 15.06 -41.38
N ILE A 551 -15.19 15.54 -41.01
CA ILE A 551 -16.41 15.32 -41.84
C ILE A 551 -16.32 16.07 -43.17
N ASN A 552 -15.80 17.28 -43.22
CA ASN A 552 -15.73 18.13 -44.40
C ASN A 552 -14.69 17.61 -45.40
N GLN A 553 -13.56 17.09 -44.94
CA GLN A 553 -12.52 16.53 -45.80
C GLN A 553 -13.00 15.29 -46.60
N ASN A 554 -13.86 14.49 -45.98
CA ASN A 554 -14.41 13.31 -46.68
C ASN A 554 -15.36 13.65 -47.87
N ARG A 555 -15.81 14.88 -48.01
CA ARG A 555 -16.65 15.29 -49.17
C ARG A 555 -15.91 15.29 -50.50
N GLY A 556 -14.58 15.04 -50.49
CA GLY A 556 -13.74 15.02 -51.68
C GLY A 556 -13.08 13.69 -52.03
N SER A 557 -13.23 12.62 -51.22
CA SER A 557 -12.47 11.37 -51.39
C SER A 557 -13.37 10.14 -51.63
N GLY A 558 -13.04 9.31 -52.62
CA GLY A 558 -13.78 8.07 -52.93
C GLY A 558 -13.50 6.93 -51.94
N PRO A 559 -14.20 5.78 -52.03
CA PRO A 559 -14.19 4.75 -50.99
C PRO A 559 -12.85 3.99 -50.91
N GLY A 560 -12.18 4.07 -49.74
CA GLY A 560 -10.98 3.32 -49.41
C GLY A 560 -11.25 1.96 -48.72
N LYS A 561 -10.36 1.00 -48.94
CA LYS A 561 -10.43 -0.34 -48.32
C LYS A 561 -9.77 -0.32 -46.92
N PHE A 562 -10.49 -0.78 -45.91
CA PHE A 562 -9.98 -0.97 -44.53
C PHE A 562 -9.26 -2.31 -44.37
N PRO A 563 -8.17 -2.39 -43.56
CA PRO A 563 -7.57 -3.68 -43.19
C PRO A 563 -8.47 -4.44 -42.22
N GLY A 564 -8.68 -5.72 -42.52
CA GLY A 564 -9.45 -6.61 -41.63
C GLY A 564 -8.74 -6.89 -40.31
N VAL A 565 -9.51 -6.93 -39.23
CA VAL A 565 -9.03 -7.26 -37.89
C VAL A 565 -8.65 -8.75 -37.79
N PRO A 566 -7.45 -9.14 -37.36
CA PRO A 566 -7.11 -10.55 -37.15
C PRO A 566 -7.85 -11.15 -35.95
N PRO A 567 -8.18 -12.47 -36.00
CA PRO A 567 -8.88 -13.12 -34.89
C PRO A 567 -7.97 -13.30 -33.66
N VAL A 568 -8.47 -12.92 -32.51
CA VAL A 568 -7.78 -12.98 -31.23
C VAL A 568 -7.91 -14.36 -30.58
N LYS A 569 -6.81 -14.99 -30.21
CA LYS A 569 -6.77 -16.18 -29.34
C LYS A 569 -7.10 -15.77 -27.90
N PRO A 570 -7.95 -16.52 -27.18
CA PRO A 570 -8.17 -16.25 -25.77
C PRO A 570 -6.92 -16.58 -24.94
N ALA A 571 -6.50 -15.64 -24.11
CA ALA A 571 -5.45 -15.85 -23.13
C ALA A 571 -5.98 -16.71 -21.97
N THR A 572 -5.39 -17.88 -21.79
CA THR A 572 -5.59 -18.71 -20.60
C THR A 572 -4.88 -18.07 -19.42
N ALA A 573 -5.61 -17.77 -18.36
CA ALA A 573 -5.05 -17.33 -17.11
C ALA A 573 -4.42 -18.53 -16.39
N GLU A 574 -3.09 -18.51 -16.25
CA GLU A 574 -2.39 -19.40 -15.31
C GLU A 574 -2.39 -18.76 -13.93
N ASP A 575 -3.10 -19.42 -13.03
CA ASP A 575 -3.22 -19.04 -11.62
C ASP A 575 -2.11 -19.76 -10.84
N SER A 576 -0.99 -19.05 -10.59
CA SER A 576 0.09 -19.53 -9.71
C SER A 576 0.49 -18.46 -8.71
N GLY A 577 -0.43 -18.15 -7.79
CA GLY A 577 -0.18 -17.25 -6.67
C GLY A 577 0.11 -17.99 -5.37
N ILE A 578 1.25 -17.70 -4.75
CA ILE A 578 1.56 -18.13 -3.38
C ILE A 578 0.51 -17.52 -2.43
N PRO A 579 -0.17 -18.33 -1.59
CA PRO A 579 -1.26 -17.81 -0.76
C PRO A 579 -0.75 -16.79 0.28
N LEU A 580 -1.34 -15.63 0.28
CA LEU A 580 -0.92 -14.41 1.02
C LEU A 580 -0.96 -14.49 2.55
N TRP A 581 -1.54 -15.55 3.13
CA TRP A 581 -1.42 -15.82 4.57
C TRP A 581 0.01 -16.23 4.98
N THR A 582 0.89 -16.51 4.00
CA THR A 582 2.28 -16.88 4.25
C THR A 582 3.17 -15.69 4.66
N LEU A 583 2.82 -14.44 4.37
CA LEU A 583 3.64 -13.27 4.69
C LEU A 583 3.73 -12.94 6.19
N PRO A 584 2.64 -12.87 6.97
CA PRO A 584 2.75 -12.71 8.41
C PRO A 584 3.34 -13.95 9.09
N VAL A 585 3.09 -15.14 8.54
CA VAL A 585 3.71 -16.38 9.01
C VAL A 585 5.21 -16.38 8.72
N ALA A 586 5.64 -15.93 7.54
CA ALA A 586 7.06 -15.77 7.21
C ALA A 586 7.77 -14.77 8.14
N GLY A 587 7.13 -13.65 8.50
CA GLY A 587 7.67 -12.71 9.48
C GLY A 587 7.88 -13.30 10.86
N VAL A 588 6.90 -14.05 11.37
CA VAL A 588 7.00 -14.77 12.64
C VAL A 588 8.04 -15.89 12.54
N VAL A 589 8.07 -16.65 11.45
CA VAL A 589 9.06 -17.69 11.20
C VAL A 589 10.48 -17.10 11.13
N LEU A 590 10.66 -15.95 10.51
CA LEU A 590 11.95 -15.25 10.43
C LEU A 590 12.42 -14.77 11.80
N LEU A 591 11.53 -14.25 12.63
CA LEU A 591 11.83 -13.90 14.03
C LEU A 591 12.18 -15.13 14.88
N VAL A 592 11.45 -16.23 14.70
CA VAL A 592 11.75 -17.50 15.38
C VAL A 592 13.08 -18.07 14.89
N LEU A 593 13.36 -18.04 13.58
CA LEU A 593 14.63 -18.47 13.01
C LEU A 593 15.79 -17.60 13.47
N ALA A 594 15.62 -16.28 13.52
CA ALA A 594 16.62 -15.35 14.07
C ALA A 594 16.90 -15.63 15.55
N TYR A 595 15.87 -15.93 16.33
CA TYR A 595 16.00 -16.35 17.73
C TYR A 595 16.73 -17.69 17.86
N LEU A 596 16.35 -18.69 17.07
CA LEU A 596 16.99 -20.00 17.05
C LEU A 596 18.45 -19.91 16.60
N LEU A 597 18.73 -19.08 15.60
CA LEU A 597 20.07 -18.83 15.10
C LEU A 597 20.94 -18.14 16.18
N ALA A 598 20.38 -17.14 16.87
CA ALA A 598 21.06 -16.49 17.99
C ALA A 598 21.38 -17.48 19.12
N VAL A 599 20.44 -18.36 19.48
CA VAL A 599 20.61 -19.41 20.48
C VAL A 599 21.67 -20.44 20.05
N ALA A 600 21.75 -20.77 18.76
CA ALA A 600 22.73 -21.72 18.22
C ALA A 600 24.16 -21.12 18.12
N ILE A 601 24.28 -19.89 17.65
CA ILE A 601 25.57 -19.23 17.37
C ILE A 601 26.21 -18.64 18.62
N MET A 602 25.43 -18.13 19.58
CA MET A 602 25.93 -17.44 20.76
C MET A 602 26.87 -18.28 21.64
N PRO A 603 26.59 -19.58 21.93
CA PRO A 603 27.50 -20.42 22.68
C PRO A 603 28.85 -20.61 21.96
N VAL A 604 28.83 -20.79 20.64
CA VAL A 604 30.02 -20.97 19.81
C VAL A 604 30.90 -19.71 19.82
N LEU A 605 30.28 -18.54 19.65
CA LEU A 605 30.98 -17.26 19.71
C LEU A 605 31.59 -16.98 21.10
N ARG A 606 30.85 -17.33 22.18
CA ARG A 606 31.33 -17.20 23.56
C ARG A 606 32.51 -18.12 23.80
N ARG A 607 32.45 -19.37 23.36
CA ARG A 607 33.54 -20.33 23.50
C ARG A 607 34.78 -19.87 22.73
N ARG A 608 34.65 -19.35 21.50
CA ARG A 608 35.76 -18.78 20.72
C ARG A 608 36.40 -17.60 21.45
N ARG A 609 35.60 -16.66 21.98
CA ARG A 609 36.10 -15.51 22.75
C ARG A 609 36.82 -15.89 24.05
N ARG A 610 36.35 -16.94 24.75
CA ARG A 610 36.99 -17.42 25.96
C ARG A 610 38.31 -18.16 25.70
N ARG A 611 38.51 -18.68 24.49
CA ARG A 611 39.75 -19.31 24.03
C ARG A 611 40.78 -18.34 23.49
N SER A 612 40.40 -17.09 23.25
CA SER A 612 41.29 -16.06 22.74
C SER A 612 41.78 -15.14 23.89
N GLY A 613 43.02 -14.63 23.76
CA GLY A 613 43.61 -13.72 24.72
C GLY A 613 44.83 -14.31 25.45
N PRO A 614 45.38 -13.58 26.44
CA PRO A 614 46.54 -14.01 27.22
C PRO A 614 46.23 -15.30 28.02
N PRO A 615 47.26 -16.13 28.35
CA PRO A 615 47.08 -17.44 28.99
C PRO A 615 46.21 -17.38 30.26
N ALA A 616 46.36 -16.39 31.10
CA ALA A 616 45.54 -16.23 32.31
C ALA A 616 44.04 -16.02 31.98
N ALA A 617 43.72 -15.25 30.93
CA ALA A 617 42.35 -15.06 30.49
C ALA A 617 41.77 -16.33 29.90
N ARG A 618 42.57 -17.14 29.21
CA ARG A 618 42.18 -18.44 28.65
C ARG A 618 41.89 -19.46 29.75
N ILE A 619 42.69 -19.51 30.84
CA ILE A 619 42.44 -20.39 32.00
C ILE A 619 41.12 -19.95 32.70
N ALA A 620 40.94 -18.65 32.93
CA ALA A 620 39.67 -18.13 33.48
C ALA A 620 38.47 -18.47 32.56
N GLY A 621 38.68 -18.39 31.25
CA GLY A 621 37.69 -18.77 30.24
C GLY A 621 37.29 -20.25 30.31
N ALA A 622 38.24 -21.17 30.47
CA ALA A 622 38.03 -22.61 30.68
C ALA A 622 37.24 -22.89 31.95
N TRP A 623 37.58 -22.20 33.04
CA TRP A 623 36.84 -22.31 34.29
C TRP A 623 35.40 -21.82 34.18
N HIS A 624 35.15 -20.69 33.58
CA HIS A 624 33.80 -20.18 33.36
C HIS A 624 32.97 -21.13 32.45
N GLN A 625 33.60 -21.76 31.47
CA GLN A 625 32.94 -22.78 30.63
C GLN A 625 32.57 -24.02 31.46
N THR A 626 33.45 -24.46 32.37
CA THR A 626 33.18 -25.59 33.28
C THR A 626 32.05 -25.29 34.25
N LEU A 627 32.01 -24.08 34.82
CA LEU A 627 30.90 -23.63 35.69
C LEU A 627 29.56 -23.64 34.95
N GLU A 628 29.54 -23.25 33.67
CA GLU A 628 28.34 -23.37 32.83
C GLU A 628 27.90 -24.81 32.62
N HIS A 629 28.86 -25.71 32.39
CA HIS A 629 28.57 -27.16 32.25
C HIS A 629 28.02 -27.76 33.55
N LEU A 630 28.63 -27.42 34.72
CA LEU A 630 28.12 -27.85 36.00
C LEU A 630 26.74 -27.27 36.34
N GLY A 631 26.46 -26.04 35.91
CA GLY A 631 25.11 -25.45 35.97
C GLY A 631 24.07 -26.23 35.20
N ASP A 632 24.45 -26.89 34.07
CA ASP A 632 23.56 -27.74 33.27
C ASP A 632 23.12 -29.01 33.99
N VAL A 633 23.89 -29.48 34.98
CA VAL A 633 23.54 -30.64 35.80
C VAL A 633 22.80 -30.24 37.10
N GLY A 634 22.53 -28.96 37.29
CA GLY A 634 21.73 -28.44 38.42
C GLY A 634 22.54 -27.92 39.58
N LEU A 635 23.87 -27.84 39.47
CA LEU A 635 24.71 -27.19 40.49
C LEU A 635 24.46 -25.68 40.50
N ALA A 636 23.82 -25.20 41.54
CA ALA A 636 23.77 -23.78 41.84
C ALA A 636 25.16 -23.34 42.36
N THR A 637 26.03 -22.84 41.47
CA THR A 637 27.32 -22.32 41.85
C THR A 637 27.10 -21.02 42.68
N ALA A 638 27.13 -21.13 44.00
CA ALA A 638 27.12 -19.98 44.85
C ALA A 638 28.46 -19.23 44.68
N ARG A 639 28.40 -17.92 44.56
CA ARG A 639 29.57 -17.01 44.38
C ARG A 639 30.58 -17.07 45.53
N THR A 640 30.26 -17.79 46.57
CA THR A 640 31.06 -17.91 47.80
C THR A 640 31.94 -19.15 47.82
N LEU A 641 31.82 -20.08 46.87
CA LEU A 641 32.61 -21.31 46.86
C LEU A 641 33.97 -21.09 46.21
N THR A 642 35.01 -21.69 46.82
CA THR A 642 36.38 -21.75 46.28
C THR A 642 36.42 -22.71 45.07
N ALA A 643 37.46 -22.61 44.24
CA ALA A 643 37.58 -23.49 43.06
C ALA A 643 37.64 -24.98 43.46
N HIS A 644 38.25 -25.30 44.58
CA HIS A 644 38.34 -26.70 45.10
C HIS A 644 37.00 -27.18 45.64
N GLU A 645 36.21 -26.36 46.31
CA GLU A 645 34.86 -26.71 46.76
C GLU A 645 33.93 -26.97 45.60
N VAL A 646 34.02 -26.17 44.53
CA VAL A 646 33.26 -26.40 43.28
C VAL A 646 33.69 -27.72 42.64
N ALA A 647 35.01 -28.08 42.67
CA ALA A 647 35.50 -29.32 42.12
C ALA A 647 34.96 -30.54 42.90
N ARG A 648 34.92 -30.48 44.24
CA ARG A 648 34.34 -31.53 45.10
C ARG A 648 32.84 -31.65 44.86
N PHE A 649 32.14 -30.54 44.81
CA PHE A 649 30.68 -30.52 44.57
C PHE A 649 30.32 -31.06 43.16
N GLY A 650 31.15 -30.73 42.16
CA GLY A 650 31.00 -31.28 40.81
C GLY A 650 31.21 -32.80 40.78
N ALA A 651 32.15 -33.33 41.56
CA ALA A 651 32.40 -34.76 41.68
C ALA A 651 31.25 -35.54 42.32
N THR A 652 30.57 -35.02 43.33
CA THR A 652 29.39 -35.66 43.93
C THR A 652 28.25 -35.81 42.94
N SER A 653 28.13 -34.90 41.99
CA SER A 653 27.06 -34.92 40.98
C SER A 653 27.41 -35.74 39.74
N LEU A 654 28.69 -35.79 39.33
CA LEU A 654 29.13 -36.43 38.08
C LEU A 654 29.89 -37.73 38.28
N GLY A 655 30.33 -38.08 39.53
CA GLY A 655 31.12 -39.21 39.88
C GLY A 655 32.62 -38.91 39.98
N GLU A 656 33.41 -39.88 40.54
CA GLU A 656 34.84 -39.71 40.78
C GLU A 656 35.67 -39.45 39.52
N SER A 657 35.22 -39.95 38.36
CA SER A 657 35.85 -39.66 37.07
C SER A 657 35.89 -38.17 36.73
N ALA A 658 34.95 -37.37 37.24
CA ALA A 658 34.94 -35.94 37.04
C ALA A 658 35.97 -35.22 37.92
N LEU A 659 36.29 -35.78 39.10
CA LEU A 659 37.28 -35.21 40.03
C LEU A 659 38.68 -35.20 39.43
N ALA A 660 39.03 -36.24 38.63
CA ALA A 660 40.30 -36.35 37.92
C ALA A 660 40.56 -35.17 36.96
N HIS A 661 39.50 -34.50 36.48
CA HIS A 661 39.63 -33.34 35.62
C HIS A 661 39.29 -31.98 36.33
N LEU A 662 38.36 -32.00 37.29
CA LEU A 662 37.96 -30.79 38.03
C LEU A 662 39.02 -30.30 38.98
N ARG A 663 39.75 -31.22 39.65
CA ARG A 663 40.81 -30.86 40.61
C ARG A 663 42.03 -30.22 39.95
N PRO A 664 42.64 -30.78 38.88
CA PRO A 664 43.72 -30.11 38.17
C PRO A 664 43.30 -28.76 37.57
N LEU A 665 42.05 -28.64 37.06
CA LEU A 665 41.54 -27.39 36.56
C LEU A 665 41.43 -26.33 37.67
N ALA A 666 40.92 -26.71 38.86
CA ALA A 666 40.87 -25.81 40.03
C ALA A 666 42.27 -25.35 40.49
N ASP A 667 43.26 -26.24 40.46
CA ASP A 667 44.67 -25.93 40.77
C ASP A 667 45.25 -24.97 39.74
N LEU A 668 45.00 -25.12 38.46
CA LEU A 668 45.43 -24.20 37.41
C LEU A 668 44.80 -22.80 37.56
N VAL A 669 43.53 -22.75 37.92
CA VAL A 669 42.82 -21.49 38.18
C VAL A 669 43.38 -20.78 39.40
N ASN A 670 43.62 -21.49 40.52
CA ASN A 670 44.19 -20.92 41.74
C ASN A 670 45.62 -20.41 41.50
N ARG A 671 46.44 -21.20 40.82
CA ARG A 671 47.80 -20.78 40.42
C ARG A 671 47.76 -19.53 39.55
N SER A 672 46.90 -19.52 38.52
CA SER A 672 46.74 -18.34 37.64
C SER A 672 46.27 -17.06 38.35
N ARG A 673 45.56 -17.18 39.47
CA ARG A 673 45.05 -16.02 40.23
C ARG A 673 45.99 -15.53 41.34
N PHE A 674 46.75 -16.44 41.94
CA PHE A 674 47.49 -16.18 43.17
C PHE A 674 49.02 -16.31 43.05
N SER A 675 49.57 -16.92 41.99
CA SER A 675 51.01 -16.90 41.71
C SER A 675 51.38 -15.67 40.86
N GLY A 676 52.10 -14.73 41.36
CA GLY A 676 52.40 -13.41 40.75
C GLY A 676 53.10 -13.41 39.37
N GLY A 677 53.13 -14.55 38.63
CA GLY A 677 53.70 -14.68 37.29
C GLY A 677 52.65 -14.93 36.20
N SER A 678 52.97 -14.65 34.94
CA SER A 678 52.09 -14.99 33.81
C SER A 678 52.13 -16.51 33.58
N PRO A 679 50.95 -17.19 33.54
CA PRO A 679 50.91 -18.67 33.31
C PRO A 679 51.47 -19.03 31.93
N ASP A 680 52.04 -20.24 31.82
CA ASP A 680 52.52 -20.83 30.58
C ASP A 680 51.32 -21.04 29.61
N PRO A 681 51.48 -20.77 28.33
CA PRO A 681 50.47 -21.10 27.28
C PRO A 681 50.02 -22.57 27.34
N ARG A 682 50.92 -23.51 27.63
CA ARG A 682 50.61 -24.95 27.81
C ARG A 682 49.64 -25.23 28.97
N ALA A 683 49.74 -24.44 30.07
CA ALA A 683 48.80 -24.53 31.17
C ALA A 683 47.38 -24.10 30.79
N ALA A 684 47.28 -23.14 29.88
CA ALA A 684 46.00 -22.69 29.36
C ALA A 684 45.36 -23.76 28.45
N ASP A 685 46.15 -24.45 27.65
CA ASP A 685 45.67 -25.55 26.80
C ASP A 685 45.22 -26.74 27.64
N ALA A 686 45.98 -27.14 28.68
CA ALA A 686 45.58 -28.15 29.63
C ALA A 686 44.27 -27.82 30.36
N ALA A 687 44.08 -26.55 30.74
CA ALA A 687 42.82 -26.09 31.34
C ALA A 687 41.60 -26.26 30.42
N TRP A 688 41.77 -26.01 29.15
CA TRP A 688 40.72 -26.25 28.17
C TRP A 688 40.46 -27.75 27.91
N GLU A 689 41.49 -28.59 27.91
CA GLU A 689 41.35 -30.03 27.79
C GLU A 689 40.53 -30.60 28.95
N HIS A 690 40.85 -30.22 30.20
CA HIS A 690 40.06 -30.62 31.37
C HIS A 690 38.63 -30.09 31.31
N SER A 691 38.41 -28.85 30.90
CA SER A 691 37.05 -28.30 30.70
C SER A 691 36.25 -29.07 29.67
N ASP A 692 36.86 -29.44 28.53
CA ASP A 692 36.20 -30.20 27.48
C ASP A 692 35.87 -31.66 27.93
N HIS A 693 36.70 -32.27 28.76
CA HIS A 693 36.40 -33.59 29.38
C HIS A 693 35.20 -33.51 30.33
N VAL A 694 35.13 -32.52 31.19
CA VAL A 694 33.97 -32.27 32.08
C VAL A 694 32.71 -32.04 31.23
N GLY A 695 32.81 -31.27 30.14
CA GLY A 695 31.70 -31.04 29.21
C GLY A 695 31.18 -32.35 28.57
N ARG A 696 32.07 -33.31 28.27
CA ARG A 696 31.68 -34.64 27.76
C ARG A 696 30.94 -35.47 28.82
N LEU A 697 31.42 -35.47 30.06
CA LEU A 697 30.80 -36.19 31.18
C LEU A 697 29.40 -35.63 31.49
N VAL A 698 29.24 -34.29 31.51
CA VAL A 698 27.95 -33.62 31.65
C VAL A 698 27.04 -34.02 30.48
N THR A 699 27.62 -34.08 29.30
CA THR A 699 26.88 -34.43 28.09
C THR A 699 26.36 -35.85 28.10
N ALA A 700 27.11 -36.80 28.67
CA ALA A 700 26.70 -38.20 28.81
C ALA A 700 25.57 -38.38 29.85
N LYS A 701 25.61 -37.64 30.95
CA LYS A 701 24.65 -37.76 32.06
C LYS A 701 23.33 -36.99 31.82
N ALA A 702 23.32 -35.87 31.09
CA ALA A 702 22.14 -35.08 30.86
C ALA A 702 21.33 -35.56 29.65
N GLY A 703 20.11 -36.05 29.85
CA GLY A 703 19.21 -36.52 28.78
C GLY A 703 18.92 -35.48 27.71
N ARG A 704 18.75 -35.96 26.46
CA ARG A 704 18.50 -35.12 25.25
C ARG A 704 17.40 -34.04 25.41
N PRO A 705 16.19 -34.33 25.99
CA PRO A 705 15.14 -33.35 26.09
C PRO A 705 15.44 -32.20 27.08
N ARG A 706 16.13 -32.49 28.23
CA ARG A 706 16.52 -31.45 29.20
C ARG A 706 17.59 -30.50 28.66
N ARG A 707 18.45 -30.96 27.74
CA ARG A 707 19.45 -30.12 27.05
C ARG A 707 18.80 -29.17 26.08
N LEU A 708 17.84 -29.65 25.27
CA LEU A 708 17.12 -28.83 24.28
C LEU A 708 16.32 -27.74 24.99
N TYR A 709 15.60 -28.10 26.04
CA TYR A 709 14.83 -27.15 26.84
C TYR A 709 15.70 -26.04 27.46
N ARG A 710 16.88 -26.40 28.04
CA ARG A 710 17.79 -25.43 28.62
C ARG A 710 18.53 -24.56 27.59
N ARG A 711 18.85 -25.11 26.41
CA ARG A 711 19.41 -24.34 25.29
C ARG A 711 18.40 -23.34 24.73
N LEU A 712 17.15 -23.74 24.59
CA LEU A 712 16.06 -22.89 24.11
C LEU A 712 15.55 -21.93 25.19
N HIS A 713 15.89 -22.15 26.46
CA HIS A 713 15.44 -21.27 27.53
C HIS A 713 16.22 -19.93 27.48
N PRO A 714 15.55 -18.76 27.58
CA PRO A 714 16.20 -17.43 27.53
C PRO A 714 17.35 -17.23 28.54
N ARG A 715 17.44 -18.06 29.58
CA ARG A 715 18.57 -18.06 30.52
C ARG A 715 19.91 -18.42 29.86
N SER A 716 19.91 -19.16 28.73
CA SER A 716 21.13 -19.47 27.98
C SER A 716 21.77 -18.23 27.34
N LEU A 717 21.01 -17.16 27.15
CA LEU A 717 21.48 -15.87 26.64
C LEU A 717 22.02 -14.95 27.75
N LYS A 718 21.84 -15.28 29.05
CA LYS A 718 22.35 -14.50 30.16
C LYS A 718 23.86 -14.75 30.37
N ARG A 719 24.59 -13.68 30.67
CA ARG A 719 25.97 -13.75 31.13
C ARG A 719 26.02 -14.44 32.50
N ALA A 720 26.80 -15.52 32.65
CA ALA A 720 27.42 -15.82 33.92
C ALA A 720 28.45 -14.70 34.18
N ARG A 721 28.20 -13.83 35.15
CA ARG A 721 29.16 -12.85 35.63
C ARG A 721 30.16 -13.54 36.55
#